data_026d8f2bb5b52752e927da04c08d1927
#
_entry.id   026d8f2bb5b52752e927da04c08d1927
#
_cell.length_a   1.000
_cell.length_b   1.000
_cell.length_c   1.000
_cell.angle_alpha   90.00
_cell.angle_beta   90.00
_cell.angle_gamma   90.00
#
_symmetry.space_group_name_H-M   'P 1'
#
loop_
_entity.id
_entity.type
_entity.pdbx_description
1 polymer ?
#
loop_
_entity_poly.entity_id
_entity_poly.type
_entity_poly.pdbx_seq_one_letter_code
_entity_poly.pdbx_strand_id
1 'polypeptide(L)'
;MDKDPRALYNEELYRQWRDARSDWDTESRKDIDFFLGNHFTADESDELSQRNQADIPMDRISSAIEKFKAVLTSRPPAFTISPREDSDVQVASLWRTVMGYIWQSSDGDWQMKQAIQDYATTGMGYLYAYVDRESDFGRGDVKFTYIDPFRVYVSPSSRDRWFSDSDGLILSTILTGEQVVNLYPELNDTVDPETGEEVPGLIREISGFTYDEEDYPSSQNTNSMNVFTPAEVKDKDYFEVKKYQVLERFYKVKVPFYRVINMKSQEEEILSQEEFAEFYQENFEAFDIGAFTSVEVLQTRVKVCATLGEVVLYESILNTDEYPIVPLPNVWTGTPYPKSDVSRARPMQRLLNKLWSLALSHAQASAGLKLLVPLGSVDDVDQLEKDWANPNAVIEVDSSQGEPHYPSPQPLAGEFYRLIQQSEFYIDFIFGLPEMMHGFAESAPETHKATERMIALGSERPKSKLRDIEFSINKLGKVLYNLSKGHYTYKKIFRLAQPNNNMTEVMANYYTDVNGAILDMKKEKYLLDQHDIRIEPGSTMPSSKYAELAVYLEAFQMGIVDRYEVLKKNPEIFDKEGIMRRTEEKQLMQQQMQAMEEQIKNLQGDLQTAQRESVSDRKRVEVEKFKSRLNEVNSESKADRRVQRSKLENEVKLEVEKLASNLKEVQREVSSAPKA
;
A
#
# COMPACT_ATOMS: atom_id res chain seq x y z
N MET A 1 45.27 5.64 8.73
CA MET A 1 44.28 5.58 7.61
C MET A 1 44.08 6.98 7.07
N ASP A 2 44.20 7.18 5.78
CA ASP A 2 43.83 8.47 5.17
C ASP A 2 42.31 8.59 5.22
N LYS A 3 41.84 9.58 5.96
CA LYS A 3 40.40 9.89 6.07
C LYS A 3 39.88 10.31 4.71
N ASP A 4 38.88 9.61 4.18
CA ASP A 4 38.29 10.00 2.90
C ASP A 4 37.47 11.30 3.09
N PRO A 5 37.82 12.39 2.36
CA PRO A 5 37.10 13.66 2.49
C PRO A 5 35.61 13.54 2.23
N ARG A 6 35.18 12.57 1.41
CA ARG A 6 33.77 12.30 1.08
C ARG A 6 33.00 11.72 2.26
N ALA A 7 33.64 10.81 3.02
CA ALA A 7 33.06 10.23 4.20
C ALA A 7 32.88 11.28 5.30
N LEU A 8 33.92 12.09 5.55
CA LEU A 8 33.83 13.21 6.51
C LEU A 8 32.73 14.21 6.13
N TYR A 9 32.61 14.52 4.84
CA TYR A 9 31.57 15.42 4.36
C TYR A 9 30.17 14.86 4.56
N ASN A 10 29.96 13.56 4.30
CA ASN A 10 28.67 12.91 4.54
C ASN A 10 28.30 12.90 6.02
N GLU A 11 29.27 12.64 6.92
CA GLU A 11 29.04 12.66 8.35
C GLU A 11 28.70 14.08 8.87
N GLU A 12 29.39 15.11 8.36
CA GLU A 12 29.08 16.49 8.71
C GLU A 12 27.68 16.91 8.26
N LEU A 13 27.27 16.55 7.04
CA LEU A 13 25.91 16.79 6.54
C LEU A 13 24.89 16.05 7.38
N TYR A 14 25.16 14.80 7.73
CA TYR A 14 24.26 14.01 8.58
C TYR A 14 24.03 14.70 9.93
N ARG A 15 25.09 15.17 10.59
CA ARG A 15 24.98 15.90 11.86
C ARG A 15 24.14 17.16 11.73
N GLN A 16 24.41 17.98 10.71
CA GLN A 16 23.66 19.21 10.45
C GLN A 16 22.17 18.93 10.18
N TRP A 17 21.85 17.90 9.38
CA TRP A 17 20.47 17.56 9.06
C TRP A 17 19.74 16.90 10.22
N ARG A 18 20.44 16.13 11.02
CA ARG A 18 19.91 15.57 12.28
C ARG A 18 19.52 16.69 13.25
N ASP A 19 20.41 17.64 13.46
CA ASP A 19 20.15 18.73 14.39
C ASP A 19 19.00 19.62 13.91
N ALA A 20 18.90 19.87 12.61
CA ALA A 20 17.78 20.59 12.00
C ALA A 20 16.43 19.87 12.11
N ARG A 21 16.44 18.54 12.29
CA ARG A 21 15.24 17.69 12.41
C ARG A 21 14.81 17.44 13.86
N SER A 22 15.62 17.78 14.85
CA SER A 22 15.43 17.39 16.26
C SER A 22 14.05 17.74 16.82
N ASP A 23 13.51 18.91 16.48
CA ASP A 23 12.17 19.33 16.92
C ASP A 23 11.07 18.42 16.35
N TRP A 24 11.20 18.06 15.06
CA TRP A 24 10.26 17.15 14.41
C TRP A 24 10.35 15.74 15.01
N ASP A 25 11.55 15.25 15.31
CA ASP A 25 11.76 13.95 15.96
C ASP A 25 11.05 13.91 17.33
N THR A 26 11.24 14.97 18.14
CA THR A 26 10.61 15.09 19.46
C THR A 26 9.08 15.10 19.38
N GLU A 27 8.51 15.87 18.46
CA GLU A 27 7.05 15.94 18.28
C GLU A 27 6.48 14.64 17.71
N SER A 28 7.18 14.01 16.76
CA SER A 28 6.76 12.74 16.17
C SER A 28 6.79 11.60 17.20
N ARG A 29 7.76 11.55 18.11
CA ARG A 29 7.76 10.58 19.21
C ARG A 29 6.53 10.75 20.11
N LYS A 30 6.19 11.96 20.50
CA LYS A 30 4.96 12.23 21.25
C LYS A 30 3.70 11.78 20.50
N ASP A 31 3.68 11.94 19.18
CA ASP A 31 2.56 11.50 18.34
C ASP A 31 2.44 9.97 18.31
N ILE A 32 3.58 9.27 18.26
CA ILE A 32 3.63 7.80 18.34
C ILE A 32 3.17 7.34 19.73
N ASP A 33 3.62 7.98 20.81
CA ASP A 33 3.15 7.64 22.17
C ASP A 33 1.64 7.73 22.28
N PHE A 34 1.05 8.80 21.75
CA PHE A 34 -0.41 8.94 21.70
C PHE A 34 -1.10 7.88 20.85
N PHE A 35 -0.49 7.46 19.75
CA PHE A 35 -1.01 6.37 18.92
C PHE A 35 -0.95 5.02 19.63
N LEU A 36 0.07 4.80 20.47
CA LEU A 36 0.23 3.56 21.26
C LEU A 36 -0.58 3.56 22.56
N GLY A 37 -1.32 4.62 22.85
CA GLY A 37 -2.13 4.74 24.06
C GLY A 37 -1.37 5.30 25.27
N ASN A 38 -0.12 5.70 25.11
CA ASN A 38 0.70 6.31 26.18
C ASN A 38 0.42 7.81 26.26
N HIS A 39 -0.73 8.16 26.81
CA HIS A 39 -1.20 9.55 26.81
C HIS A 39 -0.66 10.39 27.96
N PHE A 40 -0.11 9.77 28.98
CA PHE A 40 0.39 10.42 30.19
C PHE A 40 1.90 10.18 30.33
N THR A 41 2.63 11.20 30.72
CA THR A 41 4.02 11.04 31.17
C THR A 41 4.04 10.50 32.61
N ALA A 42 5.17 9.97 33.07
CA ALA A 42 5.31 9.48 34.43
C ALA A 42 4.98 10.58 35.46
N ASP A 43 5.46 11.81 35.23
CA ASP A 43 5.20 12.95 36.10
C ASP A 43 3.70 13.31 36.12
N GLU A 44 3.01 13.28 34.97
CA GLU A 44 1.57 13.52 34.88
C GLU A 44 0.77 12.44 35.62
N SER A 45 1.14 11.16 35.51
CA SER A 45 0.55 10.06 36.26
C SER A 45 0.71 10.23 37.76
N ASP A 46 1.90 10.60 38.23
CA ASP A 46 2.19 10.86 39.64
C ASP A 46 1.35 12.03 40.18
N GLU A 47 1.22 13.12 39.41
CA GLU A 47 0.36 14.26 39.78
C GLU A 47 -1.12 13.86 39.89
N LEU A 48 -1.62 13.07 38.95
CA LEU A 48 -3.01 12.57 38.96
C LEU A 48 -3.24 11.66 40.17
N SER A 49 -2.30 10.76 40.47
CA SER A 49 -2.33 9.89 41.63
C SER A 49 -2.41 10.66 42.95
N GLN A 50 -1.58 11.73 43.11
CA GLN A 50 -1.63 12.62 44.30
C GLN A 50 -2.98 13.31 44.47
N ARG A 51 -3.71 13.53 43.38
CA ARG A 51 -5.05 14.13 43.41
C ARG A 51 -6.19 13.09 43.49
N ASN A 52 -5.89 11.80 43.68
CA ASN A 52 -6.83 10.69 43.60
C ASN A 52 -7.62 10.69 42.27
N GLN A 53 -6.95 11.03 41.19
CA GLN A 53 -7.51 10.99 39.83
C GLN A 53 -6.86 9.83 39.07
N ALA A 54 -7.67 9.10 38.30
CA ALA A 54 -7.18 7.98 37.52
C ALA A 54 -6.50 8.50 36.23
N ASP A 55 -5.41 7.86 35.85
CA ASP A 55 -4.65 8.09 34.61
C ASP A 55 -5.06 7.14 33.48
N ILE A 56 -6.36 6.95 33.31
CA ILE A 56 -6.91 6.06 32.29
C ILE A 56 -6.95 6.77 30.94
N PRO A 57 -6.20 6.28 29.92
CA PRO A 57 -6.27 6.84 28.59
C PRO A 57 -7.56 6.40 27.88
N MET A 58 -8.36 7.34 27.44
CA MET A 58 -9.52 7.09 26.59
C MET A 58 -9.10 7.19 25.13
N ASP A 59 -8.44 6.15 24.63
CA ASP A 59 -7.79 6.16 23.33
C ASP A 59 -8.80 6.21 22.18
N ARG A 60 -8.90 7.39 21.59
CA ARG A 60 -9.71 7.66 20.39
C ARG A 60 -8.83 7.77 19.15
N ILE A 61 -7.56 8.19 19.33
CA ILE A 61 -6.62 8.45 18.23
C ILE A 61 -6.27 7.16 17.49
N SER A 62 -5.91 6.08 18.20
CA SER A 62 -5.57 4.79 17.58
C SER A 62 -6.73 4.26 16.74
N SER A 63 -7.95 4.29 17.31
CA SER A 63 -9.15 3.86 16.59
C SER A 63 -9.40 4.71 15.32
N ALA A 64 -9.18 6.03 15.39
CA ALA A 64 -9.33 6.91 14.24
C ALA A 64 -8.27 6.64 13.17
N ILE A 65 -7.01 6.42 13.55
CA ILE A 65 -5.92 6.09 12.62
C ILE A 65 -6.17 4.75 11.93
N GLU A 66 -6.58 3.71 12.67
CA GLU A 66 -6.88 2.41 12.07
C GLU A 66 -8.01 2.50 11.03
N LYS A 67 -9.06 3.26 11.29
CA LYS A 67 -10.12 3.52 10.31
C LYS A 67 -9.62 4.32 9.12
N PHE A 68 -8.84 5.36 9.37
CA PHE A 68 -8.24 6.19 8.33
C PHE A 68 -7.33 5.37 7.42
N LYS A 69 -6.47 4.53 8.01
CA LYS A 69 -5.60 3.57 7.31
C LYS A 69 -6.43 2.59 6.46
N ALA A 70 -7.51 2.02 7.02
CA ALA A 70 -8.40 1.13 6.29
C ALA A 70 -9.06 1.81 5.08
N VAL A 71 -9.44 3.08 5.18
CA VAL A 71 -10.00 3.85 4.07
C VAL A 71 -8.96 4.08 2.98
N LEU A 72 -7.74 4.49 3.34
CA LEU A 72 -6.67 4.78 2.38
C LEU A 72 -6.09 3.52 1.71
N THR A 73 -6.15 2.36 2.38
CA THR A 73 -5.65 1.09 1.85
C THR A 73 -6.76 0.17 1.33
N SER A 74 -7.98 0.67 1.20
CA SER A 74 -9.14 -0.12 0.77
C SER A 74 -8.99 -0.71 -0.64
N ARG A 75 -8.19 -0.09 -1.48
CA ARG A 75 -7.85 -0.57 -2.83
C ARG A 75 -6.34 -0.47 -3.04
N PRO A 76 -5.70 -1.54 -3.52
CA PRO A 76 -4.30 -1.46 -3.92
C PRO A 76 -4.16 -0.43 -5.06
N PRO A 77 -3.16 0.42 -5.03
CA PRO A 77 -2.89 1.33 -6.13
C PRO A 77 -2.54 0.54 -7.39
N ALA A 78 -3.15 0.88 -8.50
CA ALA A 78 -2.83 0.30 -9.78
C ALA A 78 -2.03 1.32 -10.62
N PHE A 79 -0.92 0.89 -11.18
CA PHE A 79 -0.19 1.69 -12.15
C PHE A 79 -0.89 1.59 -13.51
N THR A 80 -1.44 2.70 -13.98
CA THR A 80 -1.97 2.79 -15.33
C THR A 80 -0.86 3.28 -16.24
N ILE A 81 -0.48 2.46 -17.20
CA ILE A 81 0.57 2.76 -18.15
C ILE A 81 -0.10 3.03 -19.49
N SER A 82 0.05 4.27 -19.96
CA SER A 82 -0.54 4.75 -21.20
C SER A 82 0.56 4.92 -22.25
N PRO A 83 0.40 4.34 -23.44
CA PRO A 83 1.33 4.60 -24.54
C PRO A 83 1.19 6.06 -25.02
N ARG A 84 2.27 6.67 -25.47
CA ARG A 84 2.21 7.98 -26.13
C ARG A 84 1.93 7.85 -27.61
N GLU A 85 2.40 6.78 -28.23
CA GLU A 85 2.20 6.48 -29.64
C GLU A 85 1.47 5.15 -29.83
N ASP A 86 0.81 4.96 -30.96
CA ASP A 86 0.06 3.72 -31.27
C ASP A 86 0.97 2.49 -31.35
N SER A 87 2.25 2.65 -31.69
CA SER A 87 3.27 1.60 -31.69
C SER A 87 3.54 1.03 -30.30
N ASP A 88 3.31 1.81 -29.25
CA ASP A 88 3.72 1.49 -27.87
C ASP A 88 2.68 0.70 -27.06
N VAL A 89 1.53 0.36 -27.67
CA VAL A 89 0.41 -0.33 -26.97
C VAL A 89 0.86 -1.69 -26.40
N GLN A 90 1.63 -2.45 -27.15
CA GLN A 90 2.13 -3.76 -26.70
C GLN A 90 3.14 -3.61 -25.56
N VAL A 91 4.05 -2.62 -25.68
CA VAL A 91 5.06 -2.32 -24.68
C VAL A 91 4.43 -1.78 -23.41
N ALA A 92 3.40 -0.94 -23.52
CA ALA A 92 2.62 -0.48 -22.36
C ALA A 92 1.95 -1.64 -21.62
N SER A 93 1.46 -2.65 -22.33
CA SER A 93 0.92 -3.88 -21.73
C SER A 93 2.00 -4.70 -21.01
N LEU A 94 3.19 -4.82 -21.60
CA LEU A 94 4.35 -5.46 -20.98
C LEU A 94 4.73 -4.74 -19.68
N TRP A 95 4.90 -3.42 -19.73
CA TRP A 95 5.24 -2.64 -18.55
C TRP A 95 4.20 -2.72 -17.44
N ARG A 96 2.91 -2.79 -17.77
CA ARG A 96 1.87 -3.00 -16.77
C ARG A 96 2.07 -4.32 -16.02
N THR A 97 2.48 -5.37 -16.73
CA THR A 97 2.78 -6.66 -16.12
C THR A 97 4.05 -6.60 -15.27
N VAL A 98 5.10 -5.94 -15.75
CA VAL A 98 6.36 -5.74 -15.01
C VAL A 98 6.10 -4.97 -13.71
N MET A 99 5.37 -3.86 -13.76
CA MET A 99 5.05 -3.07 -12.58
C MET A 99 4.16 -3.85 -11.59
N GLY A 100 3.21 -4.64 -12.10
CA GLY A 100 2.41 -5.55 -11.28
C GLY A 100 3.27 -6.63 -10.60
N TYR A 101 4.24 -7.17 -11.31
CA TYR A 101 5.21 -8.13 -10.75
C TYR A 101 6.06 -7.49 -9.65
N ILE A 102 6.62 -6.29 -9.88
CA ILE A 102 7.41 -5.55 -8.87
C ILE A 102 6.57 -5.29 -7.62
N TRP A 103 5.31 -4.88 -7.80
CA TRP A 103 4.39 -4.67 -6.68
C TRP A 103 4.17 -5.95 -5.88
N GLN A 104 3.90 -7.07 -6.56
CA GLN A 104 3.65 -8.35 -5.92
C GLN A 104 4.91 -8.93 -5.26
N SER A 105 6.07 -8.87 -5.94
CA SER A 105 7.35 -9.40 -5.41
C SER A 105 7.90 -8.58 -4.23
N SER A 106 7.45 -7.34 -4.08
CA SER A 106 7.81 -6.44 -2.97
C SER A 106 6.80 -6.46 -1.82
N ASP A 107 5.75 -7.31 -1.84
CA ASP A 107 4.63 -7.24 -0.89
C ASP A 107 4.05 -5.82 -0.78
N GLY A 108 3.83 -5.18 -1.93
CA GLY A 108 3.55 -3.74 -2.04
C GLY A 108 2.40 -3.23 -1.20
N ASP A 109 1.34 -4.04 -1.03
CA ASP A 109 0.19 -3.69 -0.19
C ASP A 109 0.59 -3.55 1.29
N TRP A 110 1.49 -4.41 1.76
CA TRP A 110 2.02 -4.36 3.11
C TRP A 110 2.95 -3.16 3.31
N GLN A 111 3.90 -2.96 2.39
CA GLN A 111 4.83 -1.82 2.43
C GLN A 111 4.07 -0.49 2.44
N MET A 112 3.05 -0.39 1.60
CA MET A 112 2.20 0.79 1.52
C MET A 112 1.41 1.03 2.81
N LYS A 113 0.89 -0.04 3.43
CA LYS A 113 0.16 0.05 4.68
C LYS A 113 1.03 0.58 5.82
N GLN A 114 2.30 0.17 5.89
CA GLN A 114 3.27 0.69 6.87
C GLN A 114 3.57 2.18 6.62
N ALA A 115 3.87 2.55 5.37
CA ALA A 115 4.14 3.94 5.02
C ALA A 115 2.94 4.86 5.29
N ILE A 116 1.70 4.40 5.09
CA ILE A 116 0.48 5.16 5.42
C ILE A 116 0.29 5.27 6.94
N GLN A 117 0.68 4.28 7.71
CA GLN A 117 0.65 4.38 9.16
C GLN A 117 1.54 5.52 9.63
N ASP A 118 2.79 5.56 9.18
CA ASP A 118 3.71 6.63 9.55
C ASP A 118 3.30 7.98 9.00
N TYR A 119 2.76 8.02 7.78
CA TYR A 119 2.11 9.21 7.23
C TYR A 119 1.07 9.80 8.17
N ALA A 120 0.26 8.97 8.82
CA ALA A 120 -0.77 9.42 9.75
C ALA A 120 -0.20 9.78 11.14
N THR A 121 0.76 9.01 11.65
CA THR A 121 1.31 9.15 13.01
C THR A 121 2.40 10.20 13.10
N THR A 122 3.42 10.14 12.26
CA THR A 122 4.56 11.07 12.29
C THR A 122 4.43 12.24 11.33
N GLY A 123 3.50 12.14 10.38
CA GLY A 123 3.31 13.10 9.29
C GLY A 123 4.12 12.80 8.04
N MET A 124 4.99 11.80 8.06
CA MET A 124 5.84 11.43 6.92
C MET A 124 5.93 9.90 6.81
N GLY A 125 5.66 9.36 5.64
CA GLY A 125 5.97 7.99 5.28
C GLY A 125 7.00 7.95 4.16
N TYR A 126 7.75 6.86 4.03
CA TYR A 126 8.73 6.70 2.95
C TYR A 126 8.64 5.33 2.31
N LEU A 127 8.82 5.31 0.99
CA LEU A 127 9.01 4.11 0.18
C LEU A 127 10.35 4.21 -0.55
N TYR A 128 11.15 3.17 -0.51
CA TYR A 128 12.47 3.09 -1.11
C TYR A 128 12.51 2.06 -2.22
N ALA A 129 12.82 2.51 -3.42
CA ALA A 129 13.03 1.65 -4.58
C ALA A 129 14.51 1.31 -4.73
N TYR A 130 14.83 0.03 -4.86
CA TYR A 130 16.21 -0.44 -4.96
C TYR A 130 16.29 -1.70 -5.84
N VAL A 131 17.53 -2.08 -6.17
CA VAL A 131 17.81 -3.33 -6.84
C VAL A 131 18.33 -4.32 -5.80
N ASP A 132 17.56 -5.37 -5.54
CA ASP A 132 17.94 -6.48 -4.68
C ASP A 132 18.87 -7.42 -5.44
N ARG A 133 20.16 -7.33 -5.18
CA ARG A 133 21.20 -8.10 -5.88
C ARG A 133 21.22 -9.59 -5.53
N GLU A 134 20.63 -9.98 -4.43
CA GLU A 134 20.57 -11.39 -4.00
C GLU A 134 19.47 -12.17 -4.71
N SER A 135 18.45 -11.48 -5.18
CA SER A 135 17.34 -12.09 -5.90
C SER A 135 17.80 -12.69 -7.24
N ASP A 136 17.05 -13.69 -7.71
CA ASP A 136 17.23 -14.35 -9.01
C ASP A 136 18.67 -14.89 -9.23
N PHE A 137 19.23 -15.54 -8.18
CA PHE A 137 20.58 -16.14 -8.19
C PHE A 137 21.69 -15.13 -8.56
N GLY A 138 21.62 -13.93 -8.03
CA GLY A 138 22.62 -12.89 -8.24
C GLY A 138 22.39 -12.03 -9.50
N ARG A 139 21.34 -12.29 -10.30
CA ARG A 139 20.94 -11.41 -11.41
C ARG A 139 20.33 -10.11 -10.94
N GLY A 140 19.75 -10.13 -9.75
CA GLY A 140 19.07 -9.02 -9.15
C GLY A 140 17.62 -8.85 -9.61
N ASP A 141 16.85 -8.17 -8.78
CA ASP A 141 15.48 -7.80 -9.08
C ASP A 141 15.16 -6.41 -8.53
N VAL A 142 14.33 -5.66 -9.25
CA VAL A 142 13.87 -4.35 -8.78
C VAL A 142 12.76 -4.56 -7.77
N LYS A 143 12.93 -3.98 -6.60
CA LYS A 143 11.97 -4.05 -5.49
C LYS A 143 11.81 -2.69 -4.85
N PHE A 144 10.79 -2.56 -4.02
CA PHE A 144 10.66 -1.43 -3.10
C PHE A 144 10.27 -1.90 -1.71
N THR A 145 10.64 -1.12 -0.72
CA THR A 145 10.34 -1.40 0.68
C THR A 145 9.96 -0.12 1.40
N TYR A 146 9.24 -0.27 2.48
CA TYR A 146 8.99 0.78 3.45
C TYR A 146 10.28 1.12 4.22
N ILE A 147 10.47 2.39 4.54
CA ILE A 147 11.54 2.84 5.43
C ILE A 147 10.95 3.67 6.57
N ASP A 148 11.46 3.40 7.77
CA ASP A 148 11.14 4.19 8.95
C ASP A 148 11.55 5.67 8.75
N PRO A 149 10.63 6.63 8.96
CA PRO A 149 10.90 8.06 8.78
C PRO A 149 12.10 8.58 9.59
N PHE A 150 12.38 8.01 10.73
CA PHE A 150 13.50 8.42 11.55
C PHE A 150 14.87 8.06 10.97
N ARG A 151 14.92 7.17 9.97
CA ARG A 151 16.14 6.79 9.28
C ARG A 151 16.48 7.69 8.09
N VAL A 152 15.54 8.53 7.62
CA VAL A 152 15.71 9.37 6.42
C VAL A 152 15.95 10.82 6.84
N TYR A 153 17.06 11.38 6.42
CA TYR A 153 17.45 12.77 6.65
C TYR A 153 17.42 13.53 5.33
N VAL A 154 16.78 14.68 5.33
CA VAL A 154 16.56 15.50 4.15
C VAL A 154 17.27 16.84 4.34
N SER A 155 17.84 17.40 3.27
CA SER A 155 18.41 18.74 3.33
C SER A 155 17.38 19.77 3.80
N PRO A 156 17.68 20.55 4.85
CA PRO A 156 16.76 21.57 5.39
C PRO A 156 16.43 22.70 4.39
N SER A 157 17.22 22.81 3.32
CA SER A 157 17.00 23.79 2.23
C SER A 157 15.79 23.47 1.37
N SER A 158 15.35 22.18 1.33
CA SER A 158 14.23 21.73 0.50
C SER A 158 12.92 22.42 0.86
N ARG A 159 12.21 22.86 -0.17
CA ARG A 159 10.89 23.50 -0.07
C ARG A 159 9.84 22.80 -0.91
N ASP A 160 10.25 21.89 -1.78
CA ASP A 160 9.33 21.04 -2.52
C ASP A 160 8.83 19.88 -1.64
N ARG A 161 7.55 19.63 -1.75
CA ARG A 161 6.84 18.60 -0.97
C ARG A 161 7.38 17.18 -1.24
N TRP A 162 7.93 16.95 -2.41
CA TRP A 162 8.49 15.68 -2.85
C TRP A 162 10.00 15.69 -3.02
N PHE A 163 10.67 16.69 -2.44
CA PHE A 163 12.12 16.84 -2.40
C PHE A 163 12.81 16.92 -3.77
N SER A 164 12.10 17.36 -4.80
CA SER A 164 12.70 17.50 -6.15
C SER A 164 13.79 18.55 -6.20
N ASP A 165 13.72 19.55 -5.30
CA ASP A 165 14.66 20.65 -5.09
C ASP A 165 15.74 20.37 -4.05
N SER A 166 15.67 19.21 -3.36
CA SER A 166 16.63 18.88 -2.29
C SER A 166 18.05 18.69 -2.84
N ASP A 167 19.04 19.18 -2.11
CA ASP A 167 20.46 18.96 -2.40
C ASP A 167 20.88 17.50 -2.17
N GLY A 168 20.12 16.77 -1.36
CA GLY A 168 20.34 15.35 -1.09
C GLY A 168 19.43 14.78 -0.04
N LEU A 169 19.48 13.45 0.05
CA LEU A 169 18.85 12.64 1.09
C LEU A 169 19.91 11.73 1.70
N ILE A 170 19.86 11.50 3.00
CA ILE A 170 20.73 10.53 3.71
C ILE A 170 19.84 9.48 4.34
N LEU A 171 20.10 8.21 4.03
CA LEU A 171 19.54 7.06 4.70
C LEU A 171 20.54 6.55 5.72
N SER A 172 20.16 6.53 6.98
CA SER A 172 20.96 5.98 8.08
C SER A 172 20.51 4.56 8.38
N THR A 173 21.44 3.62 8.34
CA THR A 173 21.19 2.21 8.67
C THR A 173 22.15 1.76 9.74
N ILE A 174 21.63 1.20 10.84
CA ILE A 174 22.45 0.64 11.91
C ILE A 174 22.54 -0.87 11.69
N LEU A 175 23.77 -1.36 11.64
CA LEU A 175 24.09 -2.77 11.40
C LEU A 175 25.01 -3.29 12.50
N THR A 176 24.92 -4.57 12.83
CA THR A 176 25.90 -5.23 13.68
C THR A 176 27.21 -5.46 12.90
N GLY A 177 28.32 -5.66 13.60
CA GLY A 177 29.60 -5.93 12.96
C GLY A 177 29.54 -7.12 12.00
N GLU A 178 28.86 -8.19 12.38
CA GLU A 178 28.65 -9.36 11.51
C GLU A 178 27.86 -9.03 10.23
N GLN A 179 26.83 -8.20 10.35
CA GLN A 179 26.04 -7.78 9.19
C GLN A 179 26.87 -6.89 8.25
N VAL A 180 27.69 -5.99 8.81
CA VAL A 180 28.58 -5.16 8.01
C VAL A 180 29.59 -6.01 7.24
N VAL A 181 30.22 -6.98 7.89
CA VAL A 181 31.19 -7.88 7.25
C VAL A 181 30.54 -8.77 6.19
N ASN A 182 29.31 -9.23 6.42
CA ASN A 182 28.59 -10.03 5.44
C ASN A 182 28.21 -9.21 4.19
N LEU A 183 27.84 -7.93 4.37
CA LEU A 183 27.51 -7.05 3.25
C LEU A 183 28.75 -6.51 2.53
N TYR A 184 29.81 -6.27 3.27
CA TYR A 184 31.09 -5.72 2.80
C TYR A 184 32.26 -6.58 3.24
N PRO A 185 32.49 -7.73 2.59
CA PRO A 185 33.56 -8.66 2.97
C PRO A 185 34.97 -8.04 2.93
N GLU A 186 35.13 -6.98 2.16
CA GLU A 186 36.39 -6.23 2.03
C GLU A 186 36.85 -5.55 3.35
N LEU A 187 35.91 -5.35 4.29
CA LEU A 187 36.19 -4.78 5.60
C LEU A 187 36.65 -5.80 6.63
N ASN A 188 36.57 -7.07 6.32
CA ASN A 188 36.93 -8.17 7.22
C ASN A 188 38.44 -8.36 7.32
N ASP A 189 38.83 -9.09 8.35
CA ASP A 189 40.19 -9.59 8.48
C ASP A 189 40.53 -10.48 7.27
N THR A 190 41.64 -10.25 6.63
CA THR A 190 42.11 -11.03 5.50
C THR A 190 43.42 -11.72 5.86
N VAL A 191 43.64 -12.91 5.33
CA VAL A 191 44.94 -13.61 5.47
C VAL A 191 45.74 -13.30 4.22
N ASP A 192 46.91 -12.74 4.38
CA ASP A 192 47.85 -12.50 3.27
C ASP A 192 48.23 -13.86 2.64
N PRO A 193 47.93 -14.07 1.36
CA PRO A 193 48.20 -15.33 0.70
C PRO A 193 49.70 -15.64 0.56
N GLU A 194 50.59 -14.63 0.68
CA GLU A 194 52.02 -14.82 0.54
C GLU A 194 52.71 -15.06 1.89
N THR A 195 52.28 -14.41 2.94
CA THR A 195 52.91 -14.48 4.28
C THR A 195 52.17 -15.35 5.27
N GLY A 196 50.85 -15.63 5.02
CA GLY A 196 50.01 -16.39 5.94
C GLY A 196 49.68 -15.65 7.22
N GLU A 197 50.03 -14.35 7.32
CA GLU A 197 49.71 -13.51 8.48
C GLU A 197 48.31 -12.93 8.35
N GLU A 198 47.60 -12.84 9.48
CA GLU A 198 46.32 -12.15 9.55
C GLU A 198 46.53 -10.64 9.43
N VAL A 199 45.99 -10.03 8.36
CA VAL A 199 45.89 -8.58 8.19
C VAL A 199 44.58 -8.14 8.80
N PRO A 200 44.63 -7.29 9.88
CA PRO A 200 43.42 -6.83 10.51
C PRO A 200 42.54 -6.03 9.54
N GLY A 201 41.28 -6.40 9.47
CA GLY A 201 40.30 -5.72 8.62
C GLY A 201 39.97 -4.30 9.12
N LEU A 202 39.54 -3.47 8.19
CA LEU A 202 39.20 -2.07 8.47
C LEU A 202 38.10 -1.92 9.52
N ILE A 203 37.25 -2.93 9.68
CA ILE A 203 36.16 -2.90 10.67
C ILE A 203 36.68 -2.76 12.11
N ARG A 204 37.89 -3.22 12.42
CA ARG A 204 38.49 -3.08 13.74
C ARG A 204 38.96 -1.65 14.06
N GLU A 205 39.29 -0.89 13.02
CA GLU A 205 39.75 0.51 13.16
C GLU A 205 38.57 1.49 13.23
N ILE A 206 37.40 1.10 12.70
CA ILE A 206 36.22 1.96 12.74
C ILE A 206 35.60 1.93 14.14
N SER A 207 35.35 3.12 14.68
CA SER A 207 34.69 3.26 15.98
C SER A 207 33.24 2.80 15.89
N GLY A 208 32.97 1.59 16.39
CA GLY A 208 31.61 1.16 16.67
C GLY A 208 31.09 1.85 17.94
N PHE A 209 29.79 1.99 18.05
CA PHE A 209 29.15 2.50 19.27
C PHE A 209 28.32 1.40 19.93
N THR A 210 28.26 1.45 21.25
CA THR A 210 27.31 0.68 22.04
C THR A 210 25.99 1.45 22.01
N TYR A 211 24.96 0.81 21.53
CA TYR A 211 23.65 1.42 21.37
C TYR A 211 22.94 1.51 22.72
N ASP A 212 22.64 2.72 23.16
CA ASP A 212 21.56 2.95 24.11
C ASP A 212 20.26 3.11 23.30
N GLU A 213 19.17 2.42 23.70
CA GLU A 213 17.87 2.43 22.98
C GLU A 213 17.32 3.84 22.77
N GLU A 214 17.76 4.80 23.57
CA GLU A 214 17.38 6.21 23.45
C GLU A 214 17.99 6.92 22.22
N ASP A 215 19.09 6.40 21.68
CA ASP A 215 19.82 7.03 20.58
C ASP A 215 19.29 6.64 19.17
N TYR A 216 18.49 5.57 19.07
CA TYR A 216 17.91 5.14 17.80
C TYR A 216 16.44 5.51 17.70
N PRO A 217 16.12 6.61 17.05
CA PRO A 217 14.73 6.96 16.79
C PRO A 217 14.12 5.96 15.82
N SER A 218 13.07 5.28 16.23
CA SER A 218 12.26 4.40 15.42
C SER A 218 10.78 4.69 15.64
N SER A 219 9.98 4.65 14.58
CA SER A 219 8.53 4.75 14.67
C SER A 219 7.89 3.58 15.43
N GLN A 220 8.65 2.50 15.62
CA GLN A 220 8.22 1.28 16.31
C GLN A 220 8.79 1.14 17.72
N ASN A 221 9.77 1.96 18.08
CA ASN A 221 10.48 1.88 19.37
C ASN A 221 10.09 3.05 20.26
N THR A 222 9.04 2.88 21.02
CA THR A 222 8.72 3.78 22.11
C THR A 222 9.23 3.15 23.42
N ASN A 223 9.70 4.00 24.36
CA ASN A 223 10.17 3.58 25.68
C ASN A 223 9.17 2.73 26.47
N SER A 224 7.93 2.63 26.03
CA SER A 224 6.91 1.80 26.64
C SER A 224 6.95 0.32 26.24
N MET A 225 7.75 -0.06 25.24
CA MET A 225 8.01 -1.47 24.94
C MET A 225 9.12 -2.09 25.80
N ASN A 226 9.53 -1.48 26.88
CA ASN A 226 10.32 -2.11 27.96
C ASN A 226 9.57 -3.27 28.66
N VAL A 227 8.54 -3.85 28.04
CA VAL A 227 7.83 -5.01 28.56
C VAL A 227 8.69 -6.28 28.53
N PHE A 228 9.83 -6.28 27.83
CA PHE A 228 10.69 -7.45 27.68
C PHE A 228 12.19 -7.21 27.83
N THR A 229 12.65 -6.12 28.40
CA THR A 229 13.95 -6.17 29.06
C THR A 229 13.68 -6.73 30.46
N PRO A 230 13.96 -8.02 30.74
CA PRO A 230 13.92 -8.49 32.11
C PRO A 230 14.92 -7.61 32.84
N ALA A 231 14.47 -6.88 33.86
CA ALA A 231 15.34 -6.12 34.76
C ALA A 231 16.45 -6.99 35.44
N GLU A 232 16.42 -8.28 35.14
CA GLU A 232 17.33 -9.33 35.65
C GLU A 232 18.45 -9.70 34.66
N VAL A 233 18.44 -9.25 33.40
CA VAL A 233 19.55 -9.45 32.43
C VAL A 233 20.65 -8.37 32.57
N LYS A 234 20.76 -7.75 33.75
CA LYS A 234 21.93 -6.96 34.10
C LYS A 234 23.14 -7.80 34.53
N ASP A 235 23.11 -9.10 34.30
CA ASP A 235 24.30 -9.93 34.47
C ASP A 235 25.26 -9.72 33.29
N LYS A 236 26.46 -9.32 33.65
CA LYS A 236 27.58 -8.73 32.95
C LYS A 236 28.23 -9.56 31.84
N ASP A 237 27.58 -10.57 31.30
CA ASP A 237 28.15 -11.47 30.30
C ASP A 237 27.43 -11.46 28.93
N TYR A 238 26.54 -10.49 28.70
CA TYR A 238 26.07 -10.27 27.33
C TYR A 238 27.18 -9.55 26.56
N PHE A 239 27.66 -10.20 25.51
CA PHE A 239 28.57 -9.59 24.54
C PHE A 239 27.97 -8.25 24.10
N GLU A 240 28.63 -7.16 24.41
CA GLU A 240 28.32 -5.84 23.88
C GLU A 240 28.53 -5.92 22.36
N VAL A 241 27.42 -6.19 21.62
CA VAL A 241 27.46 -6.25 20.16
C VAL A 241 27.67 -4.83 19.66
N LYS A 242 28.89 -4.53 19.20
CA LYS A 242 29.19 -3.27 18.55
C LYS A 242 28.29 -3.08 17.34
N LYS A 243 27.65 -1.93 17.27
CA LYS A 243 26.82 -1.50 16.14
C LYS A 243 27.54 -0.41 15.35
N TYR A 244 27.26 -0.37 14.08
CA TYR A 244 27.87 0.52 13.11
C TYR A 244 26.80 1.25 12.33
N GLN A 245 26.96 2.54 12.14
CA GLN A 245 26.05 3.37 11.37
C GLN A 245 26.56 3.55 9.95
N VAL A 246 25.83 2.98 8.98
CA VAL A 246 26.07 3.19 7.56
C VAL A 246 25.23 4.36 7.09
N LEU A 247 25.84 5.33 6.43
CA LEU A 247 25.18 6.50 5.85
C LEU A 247 25.21 6.39 4.33
N GLU A 248 24.06 6.26 3.70
CA GLU A 248 23.87 6.26 2.25
C GLU A 248 23.34 7.63 1.83
N ARG A 249 24.20 8.46 1.22
CA ARG A 249 23.82 9.76 0.70
C ARG A 249 23.44 9.68 -0.75
N PHE A 250 22.25 10.13 -1.08
CA PHE A 250 21.72 10.29 -2.43
C PHE A 250 21.75 11.76 -2.81
N TYR A 251 22.35 12.08 -3.95
CA TYR A 251 22.44 13.45 -4.45
C TYR A 251 22.45 13.49 -5.99
N LYS A 252 22.02 14.60 -6.56
CA LYS A 252 21.91 14.75 -8.01
C LYS A 252 23.22 15.20 -8.62
N VAL A 253 23.62 14.52 -9.70
CA VAL A 253 24.80 14.86 -10.50
C VAL A 253 24.40 14.98 -11.97
N LYS A 254 25.13 15.80 -12.71
CA LYS A 254 24.96 15.87 -14.17
C LYS A 254 25.96 14.95 -14.83
N VAL A 255 25.46 13.98 -15.58
CA VAL A 255 26.25 12.98 -16.29
C VAL A 255 26.14 13.26 -17.79
N PRO A 256 27.25 13.26 -18.55
CA PRO A 256 27.19 13.42 -19.98
C PRO A 256 26.65 12.15 -20.67
N PHE A 257 25.68 12.35 -21.54
CA PHE A 257 25.17 11.38 -22.49
C PHE A 257 25.37 11.91 -23.88
N TYR A 258 25.56 11.04 -24.85
CA TYR A 258 25.78 11.41 -26.24
C TYR A 258 24.58 10.98 -27.08
N ARG A 259 23.89 11.96 -27.64
CA ARG A 259 22.84 11.72 -28.62
C ARG A 259 23.48 11.60 -29.99
N VAL A 260 23.50 10.38 -30.50
CA VAL A 260 24.05 10.08 -31.85
C VAL A 260 22.89 10.08 -32.83
N ILE A 261 23.02 10.85 -33.89
CA ILE A 261 22.01 10.97 -34.94
C ILE A 261 22.61 10.42 -36.23
N ASN A 262 21.92 9.43 -36.82
CA ASN A 262 22.25 8.94 -38.15
C ASN A 262 21.65 9.88 -39.19
N MET A 263 22.48 10.59 -39.92
CA MET A 263 22.04 11.60 -40.91
C MET A 263 21.28 11.01 -42.10
N LYS A 264 21.37 9.68 -42.34
CA LYS A 264 20.68 9.03 -43.46
C LYS A 264 19.31 8.46 -43.05
N SER A 265 19.23 7.76 -41.90
CA SER A 265 17.99 7.16 -41.43
C SER A 265 17.19 8.10 -40.52
N GLN A 266 17.79 9.19 -40.05
CA GLN A 266 17.24 10.11 -39.04
C GLN A 266 16.93 9.42 -37.72
N GLU A 267 17.49 8.24 -37.46
CA GLU A 267 17.38 7.55 -36.19
C GLU A 267 18.30 8.19 -35.16
N GLU A 268 17.79 8.36 -33.97
CA GLU A 268 18.51 8.93 -32.84
C GLU A 268 18.74 7.84 -31.79
N GLU A 269 19.98 7.78 -31.28
CA GLU A 269 20.34 6.87 -30.19
C GLU A 269 21.02 7.66 -29.09
N ILE A 270 20.66 7.41 -27.83
CA ILE A 270 21.25 8.04 -26.65
C ILE A 270 22.16 7.02 -25.99
N LEU A 271 23.46 7.34 -25.97
CA LEU A 271 24.50 6.47 -25.45
C LEU A 271 25.12 7.09 -24.18
N SER A 272 25.48 6.24 -23.20
CA SER A 272 26.33 6.66 -22.10
C SER A 272 27.74 6.99 -22.60
N GLN A 273 28.56 7.59 -21.75
CA GLN A 273 29.93 7.95 -22.13
C GLN A 273 30.76 6.70 -22.53
N GLU A 274 30.56 5.58 -21.85
CA GLU A 274 31.25 4.33 -22.12
C GLU A 274 30.78 3.70 -23.44
N GLU A 275 29.47 3.58 -23.62
CA GLU A 275 28.86 3.06 -24.85
C GLU A 275 29.18 3.93 -26.05
N PHE A 276 29.22 5.27 -25.87
CA PHE A 276 29.61 6.17 -26.93
C PHE A 276 31.09 6.00 -27.35
N ALA A 277 31.97 5.77 -26.37
CA ALA A 277 33.38 5.53 -26.68
C ALA A 277 33.57 4.24 -27.50
N GLU A 278 32.85 3.17 -27.16
CA GLU A 278 32.84 1.93 -27.94
C GLU A 278 32.22 2.14 -29.33
N PHE A 279 31.04 2.76 -29.39
CA PHE A 279 30.34 3.04 -30.63
C PHE A 279 31.17 3.94 -31.57
N TYR A 280 31.85 4.94 -31.02
CA TYR A 280 32.71 5.86 -31.79
C TYR A 280 33.93 5.10 -32.37
N GLN A 281 34.54 4.19 -31.61
CA GLN A 281 35.63 3.35 -32.10
C GLN A 281 35.19 2.41 -33.22
N GLU A 282 34.02 1.79 -33.09
CA GLU A 282 33.48 0.88 -34.11
C GLU A 282 33.07 1.61 -35.40
N ASN A 283 32.60 2.87 -35.29
CA ASN A 283 32.05 3.64 -36.41
C ASN A 283 32.88 4.86 -36.78
N PHE A 284 34.17 4.86 -36.46
CA PHE A 284 35.05 6.03 -36.66
C PHE A 284 35.00 6.60 -38.10
N GLU A 285 35.05 5.73 -39.11
CA GLU A 285 34.98 6.13 -40.51
C GLU A 285 33.64 6.78 -40.86
N ALA A 286 32.56 6.36 -40.27
CA ALA A 286 31.22 6.88 -40.49
C ALA A 286 31.04 8.26 -39.85
N PHE A 287 31.69 8.53 -38.72
CA PHE A 287 31.77 9.87 -38.14
C PHE A 287 32.61 10.83 -38.97
N ASP A 288 33.74 10.36 -39.52
CA ASP A 288 34.62 11.19 -40.36
C ASP A 288 33.95 11.61 -41.68
N ILE A 289 33.11 10.75 -42.25
CA ILE A 289 32.32 11.01 -43.46
C ILE A 289 31.06 11.87 -43.15
N GLY A 290 30.76 12.12 -41.87
CA GLY A 290 29.58 12.86 -41.46
C GLY A 290 28.25 12.09 -41.57
N ALA A 291 28.32 10.76 -41.61
CA ALA A 291 27.12 9.91 -41.59
C ALA A 291 26.47 9.86 -40.20
N PHE A 292 27.27 10.00 -39.14
CA PHE A 292 26.81 10.16 -37.77
C PHE A 292 27.22 11.53 -37.23
N THR A 293 26.33 12.12 -36.43
CA THR A 293 26.62 13.35 -35.69
C THR A 293 26.29 13.09 -34.22
N SER A 294 27.19 13.46 -33.31
CA SER A 294 26.96 13.34 -31.89
C SER A 294 26.77 14.70 -31.22
N VAL A 295 25.84 14.77 -30.29
CA VAL A 295 25.59 15.95 -29.45
C VAL A 295 25.66 15.52 -27.99
N GLU A 296 26.55 16.14 -27.22
CA GLU A 296 26.63 15.92 -25.78
C GLU A 296 25.42 16.56 -25.08
N VAL A 297 24.72 15.75 -24.25
CA VAL A 297 23.57 16.16 -23.48
C VAL A 297 23.83 15.83 -22.03
N LEU A 298 23.82 16.83 -21.15
CA LEU A 298 23.96 16.61 -19.72
C LEU A 298 22.62 16.20 -19.11
N GLN A 299 22.54 14.95 -18.68
CA GLN A 299 21.36 14.44 -17.97
C GLN A 299 21.59 14.45 -16.45
N THR A 300 20.54 14.79 -15.69
CA THR A 300 20.57 14.68 -14.24
C THR A 300 20.36 13.22 -13.84
N ARG A 301 21.26 12.67 -13.03
CA ARG A 301 21.18 11.35 -12.45
C ARG A 301 21.39 11.42 -10.94
N VAL A 302 20.87 10.44 -10.23
CA VAL A 302 21.10 10.33 -8.79
C VAL A 302 22.34 9.48 -8.54
N LYS A 303 23.27 10.02 -7.78
CA LYS A 303 24.46 9.30 -7.29
C LYS A 303 24.23 8.91 -5.84
N VAL A 304 24.59 7.68 -5.48
CA VAL A 304 24.65 7.20 -4.11
C VAL A 304 26.10 7.09 -3.68
N CYS A 305 26.39 7.53 -2.45
CA CYS A 305 27.66 7.37 -1.79
C CYS A 305 27.41 6.81 -0.40
N ALA A 306 27.78 5.57 -0.17
CA ALA A 306 27.66 4.89 1.11
C ALA A 306 28.96 5.01 1.90
N THR A 307 28.86 5.39 3.17
CA THR A 307 29.99 5.60 4.06
C THR A 307 29.77 4.95 5.42
N LEU A 308 30.86 4.49 6.02
CA LEU A 308 30.89 3.95 7.37
C LEU A 308 32.03 4.64 8.14
N GLY A 309 31.67 5.54 9.06
CA GLY A 309 32.63 6.38 9.72
C GLY A 309 33.48 7.18 8.72
N GLU A 310 34.78 6.95 8.68
CA GLU A 310 35.73 7.66 7.81
C GLU A 310 35.98 6.96 6.45
N VAL A 311 35.28 5.86 6.17
CA VAL A 311 35.48 5.01 4.98
C VAL A 311 34.34 5.12 4.01
N VAL A 312 34.62 5.23 2.73
CA VAL A 312 33.62 5.08 1.66
C VAL A 312 33.47 3.59 1.31
N LEU A 313 32.25 3.06 1.47
CA LEU A 313 31.94 1.66 1.16
C LEU A 313 31.75 1.46 -0.33
N TYR A 314 30.91 2.28 -0.94
CA TYR A 314 30.69 2.25 -2.39
C TYR A 314 30.15 3.58 -2.91
N GLU A 315 30.37 3.80 -4.18
CA GLU A 315 29.71 4.86 -4.96
C GLU A 315 29.10 4.26 -6.22
N SER A 316 27.88 4.72 -6.56
CA SER A 316 27.22 4.28 -7.79
C SER A 316 26.30 5.38 -8.33
N ILE A 317 26.13 5.42 -9.64
CA ILE A 317 25.18 6.28 -10.31
C ILE A 317 23.95 5.45 -10.66
N LEU A 318 22.80 5.86 -10.14
CA LEU A 318 21.53 5.20 -10.39
C LEU A 318 20.93 5.68 -11.72
N ASN A 319 20.31 4.76 -12.45
CA ASN A 319 19.64 5.12 -13.69
C ASN A 319 18.27 5.79 -13.45
N THR A 320 18.27 6.83 -12.65
CA THR A 320 17.08 7.64 -12.34
C THR A 320 17.46 9.09 -12.12
N ASP A 321 16.57 10.00 -12.47
CA ASP A 321 16.65 11.45 -12.25
C ASP A 321 15.94 11.88 -10.95
N GLU A 322 15.07 11.01 -10.43
CA GLU A 322 14.34 11.21 -9.18
C GLU A 322 15.01 10.39 -8.04
N TYR A 323 14.89 10.88 -6.81
CA TYR A 323 15.41 10.16 -5.66
C TYR A 323 14.70 8.82 -5.48
N PRO A 324 15.45 7.73 -5.15
CA PRO A 324 14.87 6.41 -4.95
C PRO A 324 14.03 6.31 -3.66
N ILE A 325 14.20 7.25 -2.74
CA ILE A 325 13.40 7.38 -1.52
C ILE A 325 12.26 8.35 -1.80
N VAL A 326 11.05 7.84 -1.90
CA VAL A 326 9.85 8.61 -2.25
C VAL A 326 9.07 8.95 -0.98
N PRO A 327 8.88 10.25 -0.67
CA PRO A 327 8.14 10.67 0.52
C PRO A 327 6.63 10.62 0.30
N LEU A 328 5.91 10.33 1.40
CA LEU A 328 4.48 10.51 1.54
C LEU A 328 4.25 11.58 2.62
N PRO A 329 4.23 12.88 2.27
CA PRO A 329 4.05 13.96 3.24
C PRO A 329 2.57 14.22 3.53
N ASN A 330 2.20 14.33 4.81
CA ASN A 330 0.83 14.59 5.24
C ASN A 330 0.52 16.10 5.20
N VAL A 331 0.70 16.79 6.31
CA VAL A 331 0.40 18.22 6.40
C VAL A 331 1.65 19.02 6.12
N TRP A 332 1.78 19.47 4.88
CA TRP A 332 2.95 20.23 4.46
C TRP A 332 3.07 21.57 5.16
N THR A 333 4.26 21.86 5.69
CA THR A 333 4.56 23.08 6.45
C THR A 333 5.46 24.07 5.70
N GLY A 334 5.85 23.75 4.47
CA GLY A 334 6.86 24.51 3.71
C GLY A 334 8.30 24.12 4.07
N THR A 335 8.47 23.09 4.87
CA THR A 335 9.77 22.50 5.25
C THR A 335 9.70 20.98 5.07
N PRO A 336 10.83 20.27 4.98
CA PRO A 336 10.82 18.81 4.84
C PRO A 336 10.31 18.04 6.06
N TYR A 337 9.76 18.74 7.04
CA TYR A 337 9.25 18.22 8.32
C TYR A 337 7.74 18.49 8.47
N PRO A 338 6.88 17.70 7.79
CA PRO A 338 5.43 17.88 7.83
C PRO A 338 4.86 17.50 9.19
N LYS A 339 3.67 18.03 9.49
CA LYS A 339 2.93 17.68 10.70
C LYS A 339 2.00 16.50 10.45
N SER A 340 1.79 15.71 11.51
CA SER A 340 0.87 14.58 11.52
C SER A 340 -0.58 15.01 11.78
N ASP A 341 -1.53 14.11 11.55
CA ASP A 341 -2.90 14.28 12.01
C ASP A 341 -3.01 14.10 13.53
N VAL A 342 -2.16 13.24 14.10
CA VAL A 342 -2.08 13.03 15.55
C VAL A 342 -1.69 14.30 16.28
N SER A 343 -0.69 15.05 15.79
CA SER A 343 -0.26 16.29 16.43
C SER A 343 -1.39 17.31 16.55
N ARG A 344 -2.33 17.29 15.60
CA ARG A 344 -3.53 18.15 15.63
C ARG A 344 -4.61 17.62 16.57
N ALA A 345 -4.71 16.31 16.74
CA ALA A 345 -5.71 15.65 17.58
C ALA A 345 -5.28 15.59 19.06
N ARG A 346 -3.96 15.57 19.37
CA ARG A 346 -3.42 15.50 20.74
C ARG A 346 -4.07 16.46 21.75
N PRO A 347 -4.26 17.75 21.44
CA PRO A 347 -4.88 18.66 22.41
C PRO A 347 -6.30 18.24 22.79
N MET A 348 -7.07 17.74 21.81
CA MET A 348 -8.43 17.25 22.06
C MET A 348 -8.41 15.92 22.83
N GLN A 349 -7.48 15.04 22.53
CA GLN A 349 -7.29 13.78 23.26
C GLN A 349 -6.91 14.05 24.73
N ARG A 350 -5.99 14.98 24.98
CA ARG A 350 -5.64 15.39 26.35
C ARG A 350 -6.86 15.98 27.11
N LEU A 351 -7.66 16.79 26.43
CA LEU A 351 -8.89 17.32 27.03
C LEU A 351 -9.87 16.18 27.36
N LEU A 352 -10.06 15.23 26.44
CA LEU A 352 -10.92 14.07 26.64
C LEU A 352 -10.48 13.24 27.86
N ASN A 353 -9.20 12.91 27.95
CA ASN A 353 -8.62 12.17 29.07
C ASN A 353 -8.83 12.89 30.39
N LYS A 354 -8.60 14.21 30.44
CA LYS A 354 -8.82 15.03 31.63
C LYS A 354 -10.29 15.05 32.05
N LEU A 355 -11.21 15.17 31.13
CA LEU A 355 -12.63 15.15 31.41
C LEU A 355 -13.07 13.80 31.98
N TRP A 356 -12.60 12.68 31.42
CA TRP A 356 -12.89 11.35 31.92
C TRP A 356 -12.27 11.11 33.30
N SER A 357 -11.02 11.53 33.53
CA SER A 357 -10.38 11.43 34.84
C SER A 357 -11.16 12.19 35.91
N LEU A 358 -11.63 13.40 35.61
CA LEU A 358 -12.47 14.19 36.50
C LEU A 358 -13.85 13.54 36.74
N ALA A 359 -14.49 13.02 35.68
CA ALA A 359 -15.79 12.35 35.79
C ALA A 359 -15.68 11.09 36.68
N LEU A 360 -14.61 10.29 36.49
CA LEU A 360 -14.37 9.11 37.31
C LEU A 360 -14.06 9.45 38.76
N SER A 361 -13.22 10.43 39.00
CA SER A 361 -12.91 10.92 40.35
C SER A 361 -14.16 11.44 41.06
N HIS A 362 -15.01 12.18 40.35
CA HIS A 362 -16.31 12.62 40.87
C HIS A 362 -17.23 11.44 41.20
N ALA A 363 -17.32 10.44 40.32
CA ALA A 363 -18.12 9.23 40.53
C ALA A 363 -17.64 8.43 41.75
N GLN A 364 -16.31 8.30 41.92
CA GLN A 364 -15.70 7.64 43.09
C GLN A 364 -16.00 8.43 44.39
N ALA A 365 -15.86 9.75 44.36
CA ALA A 365 -16.15 10.60 45.50
C ALA A 365 -17.64 10.60 45.85
N SER A 366 -18.52 10.47 44.88
CA SER A 366 -19.97 10.38 45.08
C SER A 366 -20.43 9.00 45.55
N ALA A 367 -19.71 7.93 45.16
CA ALA A 367 -19.99 6.57 45.58
C ALA A 367 -19.55 6.30 47.03
N GLY A 368 -18.46 6.98 47.45
CA GLY A 368 -17.97 6.93 48.84
C GLY A 368 -18.79 7.89 49.72
N LEU A 369 -19.96 7.46 50.15
CA LEU A 369 -20.80 8.27 51.02
C LEU A 369 -20.08 8.56 52.35
N LYS A 370 -19.67 9.84 52.53
CA LYS A 370 -19.09 10.30 53.80
C LYS A 370 -20.21 10.68 54.73
N LEU A 371 -20.32 9.94 55.87
CA LEU A 371 -21.26 10.27 56.90
C LEU A 371 -20.72 11.43 57.71
N LEU A 372 -21.48 12.48 57.83
CA LEU A 372 -21.21 13.60 58.76
C LEU A 372 -21.89 13.29 60.08
N VAL A 373 -21.07 13.11 61.10
CA VAL A 373 -21.55 12.82 62.44
C VAL A 373 -21.29 14.07 63.30
N PRO A 374 -22.33 14.76 63.80
CA PRO A 374 -22.15 15.90 64.68
C PRO A 374 -21.43 15.44 65.99
N LEU A 375 -20.56 16.28 66.47
CA LEU A 375 -19.78 15.99 67.71
C LEU A 375 -20.76 15.74 68.88
N GLY A 376 -20.66 14.55 69.53
CA GLY A 376 -21.48 14.19 70.66
C GLY A 376 -22.88 13.62 70.32
N SER A 377 -23.17 13.42 69.02
CA SER A 377 -24.44 12.78 68.60
C SER A 377 -24.42 11.25 68.70
N VAL A 378 -23.19 10.69 68.77
CA VAL A 378 -22.97 9.22 68.92
C VAL A 378 -21.82 9.05 69.93
N ASP A 379 -21.98 8.13 70.88
CA ASP A 379 -20.97 7.88 71.92
C ASP A 379 -19.70 7.21 71.41
N ASP A 380 -19.83 6.28 70.45
CA ASP A 380 -18.71 5.56 69.86
C ASP A 380 -18.78 5.58 68.34
N VAL A 381 -17.86 6.34 67.70
CA VAL A 381 -17.81 6.48 66.23
C VAL A 381 -17.26 5.22 65.57
N ASP A 382 -16.35 4.47 66.24
CA ASP A 382 -15.77 3.24 65.72
C ASP A 382 -16.77 2.09 65.72
N GLN A 383 -17.72 2.08 66.68
CA GLN A 383 -18.85 1.15 66.70
C GLN A 383 -19.88 1.52 65.65
N LEU A 384 -20.16 2.81 65.45
CA LEU A 384 -21.03 3.29 64.37
C LEU A 384 -20.51 2.86 62.99
N GLU A 385 -19.22 2.91 62.72
CA GLU A 385 -18.62 2.50 61.45
C GLU A 385 -18.83 1.01 61.19
N LYS A 386 -18.71 0.14 62.23
CA LYS A 386 -18.90 -1.31 62.11
C LYS A 386 -20.39 -1.66 61.94
N ASP A 387 -21.25 -1.02 62.69
CA ASP A 387 -22.69 -1.30 62.69
C ASP A 387 -23.39 -0.70 61.45
N TRP A 388 -22.82 0.33 60.83
CA TRP A 388 -23.37 0.95 59.63
C TRP A 388 -23.48 0.00 58.43
N ALA A 389 -22.57 -0.95 58.33
CA ALA A 389 -22.64 -1.98 57.28
C ALA A 389 -23.66 -3.09 57.59
N ASN A 390 -24.21 -3.15 58.79
CA ASN A 390 -25.15 -4.19 59.21
C ASN A 390 -26.60 -3.72 59.01
N PRO A 391 -27.40 -4.35 58.12
CA PRO A 391 -28.76 -3.93 57.83
C PRO A 391 -29.74 -3.96 59.02
N ASN A 392 -29.40 -4.70 60.08
CA ASN A 392 -30.25 -4.89 61.27
C ASN A 392 -29.67 -4.19 62.54
N ALA A 393 -28.65 -3.34 62.37
CA ALA A 393 -28.09 -2.62 63.51
C ALA A 393 -29.07 -1.58 64.07
N VAL A 394 -29.10 -1.46 65.36
CA VAL A 394 -29.83 -0.38 66.08
C VAL A 394 -28.78 0.61 66.53
N ILE A 395 -28.84 1.80 65.97
CA ILE A 395 -27.88 2.87 66.23
C ILE A 395 -28.60 3.89 67.14
N GLU A 396 -28.07 4.12 68.32
CA GLU A 396 -28.55 5.17 69.23
C GLU A 396 -27.90 6.50 68.88
N VAL A 397 -28.71 7.52 68.72
CA VAL A 397 -28.24 8.87 68.33
C VAL A 397 -28.89 9.90 69.29
N ASP A 398 -28.06 10.79 69.87
CA ASP A 398 -28.56 11.92 70.59
C ASP A 398 -29.04 13.04 69.64
N SER A 399 -30.33 13.11 69.42
CA SER A 399 -30.92 14.07 68.49
C SER A 399 -30.82 15.51 68.95
N SER A 400 -30.44 15.78 70.23
CA SER A 400 -30.21 17.14 70.73
C SER A 400 -28.96 17.78 70.17
N GLN A 401 -27.98 16.97 69.72
CA GLN A 401 -26.71 17.37 69.15
C GLN A 401 -26.75 17.39 67.60
N GLY A 402 -27.82 16.90 66.98
CA GLY A 402 -28.00 16.74 65.57
C GLY A 402 -27.92 15.29 65.12
N GLU A 403 -28.51 14.99 63.96
CA GLU A 403 -28.53 13.64 63.40
C GLU A 403 -27.39 13.40 62.40
N PRO A 404 -26.73 12.26 62.43
CA PRO A 404 -25.81 11.89 61.36
C PRO A 404 -26.47 11.95 59.99
N HIS A 405 -25.91 12.59 59.03
CA HIS A 405 -26.47 12.71 57.70
C HIS A 405 -25.42 12.58 56.59
N TYR A 406 -25.87 12.05 55.47
CA TYR A 406 -25.08 12.04 54.25
C TYR A 406 -25.27 13.41 53.53
N PRO A 407 -24.18 14.10 53.23
CA PRO A 407 -24.29 15.26 52.32
C PRO A 407 -24.76 14.76 50.97
N SER A 408 -25.78 15.37 50.43
CA SER A 408 -26.21 15.03 49.06
C SER A 408 -25.09 15.20 48.08
N PRO A 409 -24.69 14.16 47.33
CA PRO A 409 -23.67 14.30 46.32
C PRO A 409 -24.17 15.30 45.27
N GLN A 410 -23.34 16.28 44.93
CA GLN A 410 -23.68 17.21 43.86
C GLN A 410 -23.58 16.50 42.51
N PRO A 411 -24.62 16.52 41.69
CA PRO A 411 -24.55 15.88 40.38
C PRO A 411 -23.53 16.59 39.51
N LEU A 412 -22.78 15.81 38.69
CA LEU A 412 -21.91 16.39 37.68
C LEU A 412 -22.73 17.19 36.68
N ALA A 413 -22.29 18.42 36.35
CA ALA A 413 -23.03 19.27 35.43
C ALA A 413 -23.19 18.61 34.06
N GLY A 414 -24.40 18.62 33.48
CA GLY A 414 -24.67 17.98 32.18
C GLY A 414 -23.81 18.50 31.04
N GLU A 415 -23.27 19.69 31.15
CA GLU A 415 -22.32 20.27 30.19
C GLU A 415 -21.02 19.48 30.10
N PHE A 416 -20.62 18.77 31.16
CA PHE A 416 -19.43 17.93 31.19
C PHE A 416 -19.54 16.76 30.20
N TYR A 417 -20.68 16.08 30.18
CA TYR A 417 -20.94 15.00 29.23
C TYR A 417 -20.99 15.51 27.79
N ARG A 418 -21.52 16.71 27.61
CA ARG A 418 -21.55 17.36 26.30
C ARG A 418 -20.13 17.69 25.80
N LEU A 419 -19.24 18.16 26.69
CA LEU A 419 -17.83 18.41 26.34
C LEU A 419 -17.09 17.11 25.98
N ILE A 420 -17.38 16.00 26.67
CA ILE A 420 -16.82 14.68 26.32
C ILE A 420 -17.22 14.30 24.89
N GLN A 421 -18.53 14.30 24.59
CA GLN A 421 -19.04 13.97 23.27
C GLN A 421 -18.49 14.92 22.19
N GLN A 422 -18.39 16.19 22.49
CA GLN A 422 -17.84 17.19 21.57
C GLN A 422 -16.36 16.97 21.31
N SER A 423 -15.59 16.57 22.31
CA SER A 423 -14.17 16.26 22.16
C SER A 423 -13.96 15.03 21.27
N GLU A 424 -14.77 13.97 21.45
CA GLU A 424 -14.77 12.79 20.60
C GLU A 424 -15.09 13.15 19.14
N PHE A 425 -16.15 13.95 18.94
CA PHE A 425 -16.53 14.41 17.61
C PHE A 425 -15.41 15.21 16.93
N TYR A 426 -14.73 16.11 17.66
CA TYR A 426 -13.64 16.90 17.09
C TYR A 426 -12.44 16.06 16.70
N ILE A 427 -12.10 14.99 17.46
CA ILE A 427 -11.04 14.06 17.08
C ILE A 427 -11.38 13.40 15.74
N ASP A 428 -12.58 12.82 15.62
CA ASP A 428 -13.03 12.19 14.37
C ASP A 428 -13.09 13.19 13.20
N PHE A 429 -13.52 14.43 13.47
CA PHE A 429 -13.53 15.50 12.47
C PHE A 429 -12.15 15.88 11.96
N ILE A 430 -11.12 15.86 12.82
CA ILE A 430 -9.71 16.12 12.42
C ILE A 430 -9.23 15.06 11.43
N PHE A 431 -9.53 13.80 11.66
CA PHE A 431 -9.19 12.70 10.75
C PHE A 431 -10.09 12.65 9.50
N GLY A 432 -11.18 13.44 9.48
CA GLY A 432 -12.13 13.45 8.38
C GLY A 432 -12.99 12.18 8.31
N LEU A 433 -13.26 11.57 9.45
CA LEU A 433 -14.08 10.37 9.57
C LEU A 433 -15.53 10.80 9.92
N PRO A 434 -16.50 10.71 8.98
CA PRO A 434 -17.89 10.99 9.29
C PRO A 434 -18.47 9.93 10.23
N GLU A 435 -19.44 10.33 11.08
CA GLU A 435 -20.12 9.46 12.05
C GLU A 435 -20.65 8.15 11.44
N MET A 436 -21.10 8.19 10.21
CA MET A 436 -21.59 7.02 9.47
C MET A 436 -20.53 5.93 9.28
N MET A 437 -19.24 6.28 9.25
CA MET A 437 -18.15 5.31 9.16
C MET A 437 -17.92 4.58 10.50
N HIS A 438 -18.52 5.05 11.58
CA HIS A 438 -18.49 4.39 12.88
C HIS A 438 -19.54 3.27 13.01
N GLY A 439 -20.42 3.08 12.00
CA GLY A 439 -21.45 2.05 12.00
C GLY A 439 -22.70 2.38 12.82
N PHE A 440 -22.85 3.63 13.24
CA PHE A 440 -24.09 4.08 13.94
C PHE A 440 -25.23 4.24 12.93
N ALA A 441 -26.22 3.37 13.05
CA ALA A 441 -27.36 3.34 12.14
C ALA A 441 -28.31 4.57 12.27
N GLU A 442 -28.28 5.26 13.41
CA GLU A 442 -29.18 6.39 13.70
C GLU A 442 -28.93 7.62 12.81
N SER A 443 -27.71 7.79 12.30
CA SER A 443 -27.37 8.91 11.41
C SER A 443 -27.50 8.58 9.92
N ALA A 444 -27.91 7.36 9.57
CA ALA A 444 -28.04 6.93 8.18
C ALA A 444 -29.39 7.37 7.58
N PRO A 445 -29.39 8.04 6.41
CA PRO A 445 -30.63 8.35 5.71
C PRO A 445 -31.37 7.07 5.29
N GLU A 446 -32.72 7.12 5.27
CA GLU A 446 -33.57 5.98 4.92
C GLU A 446 -33.37 5.44 3.49
N THR A 447 -32.75 6.21 2.60
CA THR A 447 -32.56 5.81 1.20
C THR A 447 -31.10 5.59 0.89
N HIS A 448 -30.81 4.46 0.23
CA HIS A 448 -29.46 4.06 -0.20
C HIS A 448 -28.72 5.17 -0.99
N LYS A 449 -29.40 5.85 -1.92
CA LYS A 449 -28.82 6.97 -2.70
C LYS A 449 -28.45 8.20 -1.83
N ALA A 450 -29.20 8.47 -0.77
CA ALA A 450 -28.89 9.57 0.14
C ALA A 450 -27.71 9.21 1.05
N THR A 451 -27.65 7.97 1.53
CA THR A 451 -26.51 7.42 2.29
C THR A 451 -25.23 7.49 1.47
N GLU A 452 -25.25 7.05 0.21
CA GLU A 452 -24.10 7.12 -0.70
C GLU A 452 -23.63 8.57 -0.93
N ARG A 453 -24.54 9.51 -1.14
CA ARG A 453 -24.19 10.94 -1.29
C ARG A 453 -23.55 11.52 -0.04
N MET A 454 -24.08 11.18 1.15
CA MET A 454 -23.49 11.63 2.40
C MET A 454 -22.10 11.02 2.65
N ILE A 455 -21.90 9.73 2.37
CA ILE A 455 -20.58 9.10 2.43
C ILE A 455 -19.63 9.77 1.44
N ALA A 456 -20.09 10.06 0.22
CA ALA A 456 -19.28 10.73 -0.79
C ALA A 456 -18.85 12.13 -0.35
N LEU A 457 -19.74 12.92 0.26
CA LEU A 457 -19.43 14.26 0.79
C LEU A 457 -18.52 14.17 2.03
N GLY A 458 -18.80 13.27 2.96
CA GLY A 458 -17.98 13.07 4.16
C GLY A 458 -16.57 12.58 3.87
N SER A 459 -16.37 11.90 2.74
CA SER A 459 -15.06 11.35 2.33
C SER A 459 -14.17 12.34 1.56
N GLU A 460 -14.54 13.62 1.41
CA GLU A 460 -13.74 14.55 0.60
C GLU A 460 -12.35 14.87 1.16
N ARG A 461 -12.21 14.96 2.49
CA ARG A 461 -10.89 15.13 3.13
C ARG A 461 -9.96 13.92 2.92
N PRO A 462 -10.38 12.68 3.23
CA PRO A 462 -9.61 11.50 2.87
C PRO A 462 -9.28 11.42 1.37
N LYS A 463 -10.20 11.82 0.48
CA LYS A 463 -9.94 11.87 -0.97
C LYS A 463 -8.83 12.85 -1.36
N SER A 464 -8.78 14.03 -0.73
CA SER A 464 -7.70 14.99 -0.99
C SER A 464 -6.34 14.41 -0.59
N LYS A 465 -6.25 13.78 0.58
CA LYS A 465 -5.02 13.11 1.04
C LYS A 465 -4.65 11.93 0.15
N LEU A 466 -5.65 11.18 -0.31
CA LEU A 466 -5.45 10.08 -1.23
C LEU A 466 -4.80 10.55 -2.54
N ARG A 467 -5.21 11.70 -3.08
CA ARG A 467 -4.59 12.29 -4.28
C ARG A 467 -3.11 12.65 -4.06
N ASP A 468 -2.75 13.14 -2.88
CA ASP A 468 -1.35 13.41 -2.53
C ASP A 468 -0.54 12.11 -2.48
N ILE A 469 -1.12 11.05 -1.92
CA ILE A 469 -0.52 9.70 -1.88
C ILE A 469 -0.41 9.13 -3.30
N GLU A 470 -1.45 9.26 -4.14
CA GLU A 470 -1.42 8.85 -5.55
C GLU A 470 -0.29 9.54 -6.32
N PHE A 471 -0.02 10.81 -6.04
CA PHE A 471 1.10 11.51 -6.64
C PHE A 471 2.45 10.94 -6.21
N SER A 472 2.60 10.58 -4.93
CA SER A 472 3.80 9.91 -4.42
C SER A 472 3.98 8.52 -5.06
N ILE A 473 2.89 7.77 -5.23
CA ILE A 473 2.91 6.47 -5.92
C ILE A 473 3.32 6.64 -7.40
N ASN A 474 2.86 7.70 -8.06
CA ASN A 474 3.28 8.00 -9.43
C ASN A 474 4.80 8.28 -9.50
N LYS A 475 5.35 9.03 -8.53
CA LYS A 475 6.80 9.21 -8.43
C LYS A 475 7.53 7.89 -8.19
N LEU A 476 7.03 7.04 -7.29
CA LEU A 476 7.57 5.70 -7.08
C LEU A 476 7.54 4.89 -8.39
N GLY A 477 6.43 4.93 -9.11
CA GLY A 477 6.30 4.27 -10.40
C GLY A 477 7.37 4.72 -11.41
N LYS A 478 7.64 6.02 -11.50
CA LYS A 478 8.70 6.55 -12.37
C LYS A 478 10.09 6.06 -11.97
N VAL A 479 10.38 6.06 -10.66
CA VAL A 479 11.67 5.55 -10.15
C VAL A 479 11.81 4.07 -10.46
N LEU A 480 10.79 3.25 -10.18
CA LEU A 480 10.78 1.82 -10.48
C LEU A 480 10.94 1.56 -11.98
N TYR A 481 10.25 2.34 -12.82
CA TYR A 481 10.38 2.27 -14.27
C TYR A 481 11.83 2.55 -14.72
N ASN A 482 12.43 3.65 -14.26
CA ASN A 482 13.79 4.04 -14.62
C ASN A 482 14.83 3.01 -14.14
N LEU A 483 14.70 2.51 -12.90
CA LEU A 483 15.56 1.45 -12.37
C LEU A 483 15.41 0.16 -13.16
N SER A 484 14.19 -0.24 -13.48
CA SER A 484 13.91 -1.45 -14.25
C SER A 484 14.47 -1.37 -15.66
N LYS A 485 14.36 -0.21 -16.30
CA LYS A 485 14.91 0.07 -17.61
C LYS A 485 16.44 -0.09 -17.64
N GLY A 486 17.12 0.38 -16.59
CA GLY A 486 18.58 0.24 -16.49
C GLY A 486 19.04 -1.15 -16.06
N HIS A 487 18.20 -1.87 -15.31
CA HIS A 487 18.59 -3.17 -14.72
C HIS A 487 18.20 -4.37 -15.60
N TYR A 488 16.98 -4.40 -16.16
CA TYR A 488 16.50 -5.52 -16.96
C TYR A 488 16.96 -5.41 -18.43
N THR A 489 18.23 -5.59 -18.65
CA THR A 489 18.84 -5.61 -20.01
C THR A 489 18.89 -7.00 -20.63
N TYR A 490 18.65 -8.05 -19.83
CA TYR A 490 18.70 -9.46 -20.21
C TYR A 490 17.29 -10.07 -20.36
N LYS A 491 17.24 -11.23 -20.99
CA LYS A 491 15.98 -11.98 -21.15
C LYS A 491 15.42 -12.38 -19.79
N LYS A 492 14.22 -11.89 -19.45
CA LYS A 492 13.52 -12.24 -18.21
C LYS A 492 12.06 -12.57 -18.45
N ILE A 493 11.57 -13.58 -17.72
CA ILE A 493 10.18 -14.00 -17.72
C ILE A 493 9.53 -13.41 -16.47
N PHE A 494 8.53 -12.56 -16.65
CA PHE A 494 7.73 -12.03 -15.57
C PHE A 494 6.46 -12.84 -15.42
N ARG A 495 6.22 -13.35 -14.20
CA ARG A 495 5.03 -14.11 -13.84
C ARG A 495 4.21 -13.33 -12.85
N LEU A 496 3.00 -12.95 -13.25
CA LEU A 496 2.05 -12.27 -12.39
C LEU A 496 0.93 -13.24 -12.03
N ALA A 497 0.78 -13.53 -10.73
CA ALA A 497 -0.35 -14.29 -10.23
C ALA A 497 -1.59 -13.39 -10.18
N GLN A 498 -2.62 -13.76 -10.94
CA GLN A 498 -3.91 -13.08 -10.88
C GLN A 498 -4.79 -13.68 -9.77
N PRO A 499 -5.74 -12.91 -9.22
CA PRO A 499 -6.64 -13.38 -8.16
C PRO A 499 -7.43 -14.66 -8.51
N ASN A 500 -7.54 -14.98 -9.78
CA ASN A 500 -8.26 -16.15 -10.31
C ASN A 500 -7.37 -17.39 -10.48
N ASN A 501 -6.19 -17.43 -9.89
CA ASN A 501 -5.20 -18.49 -10.05
C ASN A 501 -4.65 -18.65 -11.49
N ASN A 502 -4.97 -17.73 -12.40
CA ASN A 502 -4.35 -17.66 -13.72
C ASN A 502 -3.02 -16.92 -13.61
N MET A 503 -1.96 -17.51 -14.13
CA MET A 503 -0.66 -16.85 -14.24
C MET A 503 -0.54 -16.16 -15.59
N THR A 504 -0.32 -14.85 -15.58
CA THR A 504 0.08 -14.14 -16.78
C THR A 504 1.59 -14.19 -16.88
N GLU A 505 2.10 -14.86 -17.90
CA GLU A 505 3.53 -14.89 -18.20
C GLU A 505 3.81 -13.92 -19.34
N VAL A 506 4.76 -13.04 -19.11
CA VAL A 506 5.23 -12.11 -20.14
C VAL A 506 6.74 -12.20 -20.19
N MET A 507 7.28 -12.41 -21.37
CA MET A 507 8.72 -12.43 -21.59
C MET A 507 9.18 -11.05 -22.07
N ALA A 508 10.19 -10.49 -21.42
CA ALA A 508 10.84 -9.27 -21.83
C ALA A 508 12.18 -9.56 -22.53
N ASN A 509 12.57 -8.67 -23.42
CA ASN A 509 13.86 -8.71 -24.11
C ASN A 509 14.12 -9.98 -24.93
N TYR A 510 13.13 -10.47 -25.68
CA TYR A 510 13.34 -11.54 -26.66
C TYR A 510 12.41 -11.34 -27.87
N TYR A 511 12.76 -11.99 -28.99
CA TYR A 511 12.03 -11.93 -30.25
C TYR A 511 11.49 -13.27 -30.68
N THR A 512 10.35 -13.22 -31.34
CA THR A 512 9.87 -14.34 -32.13
C THR A 512 9.80 -13.93 -33.60
N ASP A 513 10.31 -14.80 -34.48
CA ASP A 513 10.07 -14.70 -35.91
C ASP A 513 8.56 -14.92 -36.21
N VAL A 514 8.14 -14.54 -37.43
CA VAL A 514 6.78 -14.72 -37.95
C VAL A 514 6.26 -16.18 -37.75
N ASN A 515 7.14 -17.15 -37.59
CA ASN A 515 6.86 -18.56 -37.37
C ASN A 515 6.92 -18.98 -35.88
N GLY A 516 7.06 -18.04 -34.93
CA GLY A 516 7.11 -18.33 -33.49
C GLY A 516 8.46 -18.88 -33.01
N ALA A 517 9.50 -18.89 -33.83
CA ALA A 517 10.87 -19.28 -33.41
C ALA A 517 11.55 -18.13 -32.69
N ILE A 518 12.22 -18.45 -31.56
CA ILE A 518 12.96 -17.45 -30.76
C ILE A 518 14.24 -17.08 -31.50
N LEU A 519 14.36 -15.81 -31.91
CA LEU A 519 15.56 -15.27 -32.56
C LEU A 519 16.52 -14.68 -31.53
N ASP A 520 17.81 -14.74 -31.84
CA ASP A 520 18.88 -14.28 -30.96
C ASP A 520 18.91 -12.74 -30.86
N MET A 521 19.08 -12.22 -29.66
CA MET A 521 18.78 -10.85 -29.23
C MET A 521 19.61 -9.72 -29.84
N LYS A 522 20.57 -10.01 -30.71
CA LYS A 522 21.53 -9.00 -31.16
C LYS A 522 21.06 -8.06 -32.29
N LYS A 523 19.90 -8.27 -32.88
CA LYS A 523 19.56 -7.57 -34.12
C LYS A 523 18.31 -6.71 -34.13
N GLU A 524 17.36 -6.84 -33.22
CA GLU A 524 16.18 -5.96 -33.19
C GLU A 524 15.68 -5.76 -31.76
N LYS A 525 15.56 -4.52 -31.34
CA LYS A 525 15.39 -4.10 -29.96
C LYS A 525 13.89 -3.99 -29.57
N TYR A 526 13.27 -4.98 -28.91
CA TYR A 526 12.19 -4.67 -27.98
C TYR A 526 12.82 -4.16 -26.68
N LEU A 527 13.48 -3.06 -26.79
CA LEU A 527 14.04 -2.43 -25.65
C LEU A 527 12.90 -1.76 -24.90
N LEU A 528 12.75 -2.17 -23.66
CA LEU A 528 12.10 -1.38 -22.61
C LEU A 528 12.60 0.09 -22.66
N ASP A 529 13.64 0.37 -23.40
CA ASP A 529 14.42 1.59 -23.39
C ASP A 529 13.97 2.69 -24.36
N GLN A 530 13.27 2.39 -25.44
CA GLN A 530 12.97 3.36 -26.48
C GLN A 530 11.53 3.91 -26.47
N HIS A 531 10.67 3.41 -25.56
CA HIS A 531 9.27 3.79 -25.57
C HIS A 531 8.95 4.83 -24.50
N ASP A 532 8.24 5.86 -24.91
CA ASP A 532 7.80 6.94 -24.04
C ASP A 532 6.45 6.56 -23.39
N ILE A 533 6.53 6.14 -22.14
CA ILE A 533 5.39 5.63 -21.40
C ILE A 533 5.03 6.60 -20.29
N ARG A 534 3.75 6.91 -20.16
CA ARG A 534 3.23 7.68 -19.05
C ARG A 534 2.67 6.78 -17.98
N ILE A 535 3.19 6.90 -16.76
CA ILE A 535 2.67 6.23 -15.59
C ILE A 535 1.66 7.17 -14.93
N GLU A 536 0.42 6.71 -14.84
CA GLU A 536 -0.65 7.42 -14.16
C GLU A 536 -1.08 6.61 -12.94
N PRO A 537 -1.36 7.25 -11.79
CA PRO A 537 -1.93 6.55 -10.67
C PRO A 537 -3.31 6.01 -11.08
N GLY A 538 -3.53 4.74 -10.84
CA GLY A 538 -4.87 4.16 -10.94
C GLY A 538 -5.75 4.80 -9.88
N SER A 539 -7.05 4.99 -10.16
CA SER A 539 -7.97 5.55 -9.18
C SER A 539 -8.06 4.63 -7.96
N THR A 540 -7.42 5.06 -6.86
CA THR A 540 -7.50 4.41 -5.54
C THR A 540 -8.71 4.89 -4.74
N MET A 541 -9.59 5.72 -5.37
CA MET A 541 -10.78 6.23 -4.69
C MET A 541 -11.64 5.11 -4.14
N PRO A 542 -11.99 5.16 -2.85
CA PRO A 542 -12.90 4.20 -2.26
C PRO A 542 -14.30 4.44 -2.84
N SER A 543 -14.64 3.70 -3.90
CA SER A 543 -16.01 3.53 -4.31
C SER A 543 -16.50 2.22 -3.71
N SER A 544 -17.67 2.22 -3.09
CA SER A 544 -18.30 0.98 -2.65
C SER A 544 -18.42 0.07 -3.86
N LYS A 545 -17.93 -1.17 -3.78
CA LYS A 545 -18.07 -2.17 -4.86
C LYS A 545 -19.54 -2.37 -5.24
N TYR A 546 -20.44 -2.18 -4.27
CA TYR A 546 -21.89 -2.22 -4.47
C TYR A 546 -22.43 -0.98 -5.17
N ALA A 547 -21.84 0.22 -4.89
CA ALA A 547 -22.19 1.45 -5.60
C ALA A 547 -21.78 1.38 -7.08
N GLU A 548 -20.58 0.87 -7.37
CA GLU A 548 -20.17 0.60 -8.75
C GLU A 548 -21.13 -0.38 -9.43
N LEU A 549 -21.47 -1.47 -8.77
CA LEU A 549 -22.41 -2.45 -9.31
C LEU A 549 -23.77 -1.82 -9.59
N ALA A 550 -24.28 -0.97 -8.70
CA ALA A 550 -25.57 -0.28 -8.90
C ALA A 550 -25.55 0.62 -10.15
N VAL A 551 -24.46 1.39 -10.35
CA VAL A 551 -24.27 2.23 -11.54
C VAL A 551 -24.18 1.37 -12.82
N TYR A 552 -23.43 0.26 -12.78
CA TYR A 552 -23.32 -0.65 -13.91
C TYR A 552 -24.65 -1.35 -14.22
N LEU A 553 -25.45 -1.69 -13.20
CA LEU A 553 -26.81 -2.24 -13.39
C LEU A 553 -27.76 -1.21 -14.01
N GLU A 554 -27.68 0.06 -13.57
CA GLU A 554 -28.48 1.14 -14.15
C GLU A 554 -28.06 1.41 -15.62
N ALA A 555 -26.76 1.44 -15.90
CA ALA A 555 -26.22 1.56 -17.26
C ALA A 555 -26.58 0.36 -18.15
N PHE A 556 -26.62 -0.86 -17.59
CA PHE A 556 -27.08 -2.04 -18.29
C PHE A 556 -28.58 -1.97 -18.62
N GLN A 557 -29.43 -1.48 -17.70
CA GLN A 557 -30.84 -1.25 -17.94
C GLN A 557 -31.09 -0.22 -19.06
N MET A 558 -30.20 0.78 -19.17
CA MET A 558 -30.20 1.78 -20.24
C MET A 558 -29.61 1.27 -21.56
N GLY A 559 -29.05 0.06 -21.57
CA GLY A 559 -28.42 -0.53 -22.78
C GLY A 559 -27.05 0.07 -23.12
N ILE A 560 -26.42 0.82 -22.23
CA ILE A 560 -25.12 1.48 -22.45
C ILE A 560 -23.96 0.52 -22.23
N VAL A 561 -24.13 -0.42 -21.29
CA VAL A 561 -23.10 -1.35 -20.84
C VAL A 561 -23.54 -2.79 -21.10
N ASP A 562 -22.63 -3.65 -21.50
CA ASP A 562 -22.92 -5.05 -21.78
C ASP A 562 -23.02 -5.86 -20.47
N ARG A 563 -23.79 -6.98 -20.53
CA ARG A 563 -23.93 -7.95 -19.43
C ARG A 563 -22.57 -8.43 -18.89
N TYR A 564 -21.59 -8.47 -19.74
CA TYR A 564 -20.22 -8.87 -19.47
C TYR A 564 -19.52 -7.94 -18.47
N GLU A 565 -19.65 -6.63 -18.64
CA GLU A 565 -19.07 -5.63 -17.76
C GLU A 565 -19.74 -5.61 -16.38
N VAL A 566 -21.05 -5.80 -16.34
CA VAL A 566 -21.80 -5.94 -15.08
C VAL A 566 -21.32 -7.17 -14.29
N LEU A 567 -21.08 -8.29 -14.96
CA LEU A 567 -20.58 -9.51 -14.34
C LEU A 567 -19.18 -9.30 -13.77
N LYS A 568 -18.31 -8.62 -14.51
CA LYS A 568 -16.93 -8.30 -14.11
C LYS A 568 -16.89 -7.46 -12.83
N LYS A 569 -17.84 -6.55 -12.65
CA LYS A 569 -17.93 -5.64 -11.50
C LYS A 569 -18.68 -6.20 -10.30
N ASN A 570 -19.37 -7.32 -10.42
CA ASN A 570 -20.11 -7.91 -9.30
C ASN A 570 -19.15 -8.50 -8.26
N PRO A 571 -19.14 -8.02 -7.00
CA PRO A 571 -18.20 -8.50 -5.96
C PRO A 571 -18.56 -9.89 -5.41
N GLU A 572 -19.80 -10.35 -5.57
CA GLU A 572 -20.30 -11.61 -4.99
C GLU A 572 -19.96 -12.83 -5.84
N ILE A 573 -19.57 -12.62 -7.10
CA ILE A 573 -19.29 -13.71 -8.02
C ILE A 573 -17.79 -14.00 -8.01
N PHE A 574 -17.40 -15.16 -7.50
CA PHE A 574 -16.01 -15.59 -7.40
C PHE A 574 -15.44 -16.11 -8.73
N ASP A 575 -16.23 -16.86 -9.53
CA ASP A 575 -15.81 -17.47 -10.80
C ASP A 575 -16.33 -16.67 -12.01
N LYS A 576 -15.89 -15.42 -12.13
CA LYS A 576 -16.31 -14.52 -13.21
C LYS A 576 -15.87 -15.02 -14.58
N GLU A 577 -14.61 -15.44 -14.69
CA GLU A 577 -14.04 -15.91 -15.96
C GLU A 577 -14.63 -17.25 -16.40
N GLY A 578 -14.88 -18.16 -15.49
CA GLY A 578 -15.56 -19.40 -15.81
C GLY A 578 -17.00 -19.19 -16.29
N ILE A 579 -17.70 -18.20 -15.73
CA ILE A 579 -19.05 -17.83 -16.22
C ILE A 579 -18.95 -17.16 -17.59
N MET A 580 -17.98 -16.28 -17.79
CA MET A 580 -17.73 -15.61 -19.06
C MET A 580 -17.44 -16.62 -20.17
N ARG A 581 -16.47 -17.49 -19.95
CA ARG A 581 -16.09 -18.54 -20.89
C ARG A 581 -17.29 -19.45 -21.26
N ARG A 582 -18.06 -19.86 -20.25
CA ARG A 582 -19.30 -20.65 -20.50
C ARG A 582 -20.36 -19.87 -21.32
N THR A 583 -20.42 -18.55 -21.14
CA THR A 583 -21.36 -17.71 -21.89
C THR A 583 -20.87 -17.52 -23.33
N GLU A 584 -19.60 -17.35 -23.58
CA GLU A 584 -18.99 -17.28 -24.91
C GLU A 584 -19.14 -18.61 -25.65
N GLU A 585 -18.88 -19.73 -25.00
CA GLU A 585 -19.11 -21.07 -25.56
C GLU A 585 -20.59 -21.28 -25.97
N LYS A 586 -21.51 -20.79 -25.11
CA LYS A 586 -22.96 -20.83 -25.44
C LYS A 586 -23.32 -19.96 -26.64
N GLN A 587 -22.77 -18.75 -26.73
CA GLN A 587 -23.02 -17.86 -27.88
C GLN A 587 -22.42 -18.42 -29.16
N LEU A 588 -21.22 -18.95 -29.12
CA LEU A 588 -20.58 -19.59 -30.27
C LEU A 588 -21.40 -20.79 -30.73
N MET A 589 -21.88 -21.59 -29.80
CA MET A 589 -22.73 -22.74 -30.07
C MET A 589 -24.09 -22.33 -30.67
N GLN A 590 -24.69 -21.24 -30.21
CA GLN A 590 -25.91 -20.68 -30.78
C GLN A 590 -25.70 -20.18 -32.23
N GLN A 591 -24.58 -19.49 -32.47
CA GLN A 591 -24.21 -19.05 -33.82
C GLN A 591 -24.00 -20.22 -34.78
N GLN A 592 -23.30 -21.27 -34.32
CA GLN A 592 -23.12 -22.49 -35.10
C GLN A 592 -24.45 -23.17 -35.39
N MET A 593 -25.39 -23.22 -34.43
CA MET A 593 -26.73 -23.76 -34.65
C MET A 593 -27.53 -22.95 -35.68
N GLN A 594 -27.47 -21.61 -35.59
CA GLN A 594 -28.13 -20.73 -36.55
C GLN A 594 -27.57 -20.90 -37.97
N ALA A 595 -26.24 -20.94 -38.09
CA ALA A 595 -25.58 -21.19 -39.38
C ALA A 595 -25.96 -22.56 -39.96
N MET A 596 -26.08 -23.59 -39.13
CA MET A 596 -26.50 -24.93 -39.55
C MET A 596 -27.97 -24.97 -39.94
N GLU A 597 -28.86 -24.22 -39.25
CA GLU A 597 -30.26 -24.04 -39.61
C GLU A 597 -30.41 -23.34 -40.98
N GLU A 598 -29.60 -22.33 -41.25
CA GLU A 598 -29.58 -21.62 -42.51
C GLU A 598 -29.07 -22.51 -43.66
N GLN A 599 -28.04 -23.34 -43.42
CA GLN A 599 -27.58 -24.34 -44.37
C GLN A 599 -28.65 -25.38 -44.67
N ILE A 600 -29.36 -25.88 -43.65
CA ILE A 600 -30.48 -26.82 -43.86
C ILE A 600 -31.59 -26.19 -44.69
N LYS A 601 -31.93 -24.92 -44.43
CA LYS A 601 -32.95 -24.18 -45.18
C LYS A 601 -32.54 -23.98 -46.63
N ASN A 602 -31.29 -23.64 -46.89
CA ASN A 602 -30.74 -23.50 -48.24
C ASN A 602 -30.73 -24.84 -48.98
N LEU A 603 -30.28 -25.92 -48.35
CA LEU A 603 -30.32 -27.28 -48.92
C LEU A 603 -31.73 -27.76 -49.18
N GLN A 604 -32.73 -27.40 -48.38
CA GLN A 604 -34.15 -27.68 -48.62
C GLN A 604 -34.68 -26.87 -49.82
N GLY A 605 -34.25 -25.61 -49.96
CA GLY A 605 -34.55 -24.77 -51.11
C GLY A 605 -34.02 -25.36 -52.45
N ASP A 606 -32.75 -25.78 -52.40
CA ASP A 606 -32.09 -26.41 -53.56
C ASP A 606 -32.72 -27.76 -53.91
N LEU A 607 -33.15 -28.52 -52.92
CA LEU A 607 -33.87 -29.76 -53.15
C LEU A 607 -35.26 -29.52 -53.82
N GLN A 608 -35.98 -28.47 -53.40
CA GLN A 608 -37.24 -28.08 -54.00
C GLN A 608 -37.02 -27.58 -55.42
N THR A 609 -35.99 -26.83 -55.73
CA THR A 609 -35.65 -26.36 -57.06
C THR A 609 -35.23 -27.54 -57.96
N ALA A 610 -34.39 -28.45 -57.47
CA ALA A 610 -34.00 -29.68 -58.21
C ALA A 610 -35.19 -30.62 -58.48
N GLN A 611 -36.15 -30.69 -57.53
CA GLN A 611 -37.43 -31.45 -57.79
C GLN A 611 -38.30 -30.83 -58.85
N ARG A 612 -38.35 -29.53 -59.02
CA ARG A 612 -39.04 -28.78 -60.03
C ARG A 612 -38.39 -28.91 -61.41
N GLU A 613 -37.08 -29.06 -61.50
CA GLU A 613 -36.32 -29.15 -62.73
C GLU A 613 -36.16 -30.60 -63.26
N SER A 614 -36.44 -31.63 -62.45
CA SER A 614 -36.23 -33.05 -62.86
C SER A 614 -37.31 -33.62 -63.76
N VAL A 615 -37.04 -33.58 -65.03
CA VAL A 615 -37.81 -34.30 -66.05
C VAL A 615 -37.06 -35.52 -66.60
N SER A 616 -35.94 -35.95 -66.04
CA SER A 616 -35.20 -37.13 -66.51
C SER A 616 -34.68 -38.03 -65.36
N ASP A 617 -34.67 -39.37 -65.60
CA ASP A 617 -34.26 -40.37 -64.56
C ASP A 617 -32.86 -40.22 -63.98
N ARG A 618 -31.92 -39.53 -64.63
CA ARG A 618 -30.62 -39.21 -64.11
C ARG A 618 -30.67 -38.17 -62.96
N LYS A 619 -31.59 -37.25 -63.03
CA LYS A 619 -31.79 -36.25 -61.99
C LYS A 619 -32.53 -36.84 -60.78
N ARG A 620 -33.33 -37.90 -60.92
CA ARG A 620 -33.93 -38.61 -59.77
C ARG A 620 -32.91 -39.25 -58.83
N VAL A 621 -31.87 -39.87 -59.38
CA VAL A 621 -30.82 -40.50 -58.58
C VAL A 621 -29.99 -39.48 -57.81
N GLU A 622 -29.74 -38.30 -58.38
CA GLU A 622 -29.06 -37.19 -57.68
C GLU A 622 -29.94 -36.61 -56.56
N VAL A 623 -31.24 -36.45 -56.83
CA VAL A 623 -32.16 -35.98 -55.80
C VAL A 623 -32.30 -36.95 -54.61
N GLU A 624 -32.27 -38.28 -54.88
CA GLU A 624 -32.28 -39.29 -53.81
C GLU A 624 -30.98 -39.28 -52.98
N LYS A 625 -29.82 -39.11 -53.61
CA LYS A 625 -28.55 -38.93 -52.91
C LYS A 625 -28.53 -37.64 -52.12
N PHE A 626 -29.15 -36.60 -52.61
CA PHE A 626 -29.30 -35.32 -51.94
C PHE A 626 -30.24 -35.43 -50.73
N LYS A 627 -31.37 -36.13 -50.88
CA LYS A 627 -32.30 -36.44 -49.77
C LYS A 627 -31.65 -37.27 -48.67
N SER A 628 -30.79 -38.24 -48.99
CA SER A 628 -30.12 -39.06 -48.02
C SER A 628 -29.14 -38.21 -47.23
N ARG A 629 -28.32 -37.32 -47.86
CA ARG A 629 -27.43 -36.38 -47.20
C ARG A 629 -28.16 -35.38 -46.30
N LEU A 630 -29.30 -34.87 -46.75
CA LEU A 630 -30.14 -33.95 -45.99
C LEU A 630 -30.74 -34.60 -44.73
N ASN A 631 -31.15 -35.86 -44.84
CA ASN A 631 -31.64 -36.65 -43.72
C ASN A 631 -30.50 -36.99 -42.72
N GLU A 632 -29.29 -37.21 -43.18
CA GLU A 632 -28.10 -37.44 -42.37
C GLU A 632 -27.75 -36.18 -41.56
N VAL A 633 -27.68 -35.03 -42.22
CA VAL A 633 -27.44 -33.72 -41.57
C VAL A 633 -28.58 -33.34 -40.60
N ASN A 634 -29.84 -33.62 -40.95
CA ASN A 634 -30.98 -33.38 -40.06
C ASN A 634 -31.00 -34.34 -38.86
N SER A 635 -30.53 -35.58 -39.00
CA SER A 635 -30.43 -36.55 -37.91
C SER A 635 -29.30 -36.19 -36.98
N GLU A 636 -28.14 -35.78 -37.48
CA GLU A 636 -27.02 -35.30 -36.68
C GLU A 636 -27.38 -34.02 -35.93
N SER A 637 -27.97 -33.03 -36.61
CA SER A 637 -28.38 -31.79 -35.94
C SER A 637 -29.49 -32.00 -34.88
N LYS A 638 -30.40 -32.97 -35.09
CA LYS A 638 -31.43 -33.33 -34.10
C LYS A 638 -30.85 -34.10 -32.92
N ALA A 639 -29.86 -34.96 -33.12
CA ALA A 639 -29.19 -35.70 -32.08
C ALA A 639 -28.37 -34.72 -31.20
N ASP A 640 -27.60 -33.85 -31.83
CA ASP A 640 -26.81 -32.83 -31.12
C ASP A 640 -27.71 -31.84 -30.37
N ARG A 641 -28.80 -31.39 -30.97
CA ARG A 641 -29.78 -30.53 -30.28
C ARG A 641 -30.41 -31.21 -29.07
N ARG A 642 -30.69 -32.49 -29.10
CA ARG A 642 -31.26 -33.24 -27.97
C ARG A 642 -30.22 -33.37 -26.83
N VAL A 643 -29.00 -33.71 -27.17
CA VAL A 643 -27.90 -33.85 -26.16
C VAL A 643 -27.55 -32.50 -25.54
N GLN A 644 -27.48 -31.46 -26.37
CA GLN A 644 -27.17 -30.11 -25.89
C GLN A 644 -28.31 -29.50 -25.07
N ARG A 645 -29.56 -29.69 -25.51
CA ARG A 645 -30.76 -29.20 -24.80
C ARG A 645 -30.90 -29.89 -23.43
N SER A 646 -30.63 -31.21 -23.34
CA SER A 646 -30.68 -31.93 -22.08
C SER A 646 -29.55 -31.52 -21.13
N LYS A 647 -28.34 -31.23 -21.63
CA LYS A 647 -27.24 -30.68 -20.83
C LYS A 647 -27.56 -29.27 -20.33
N LEU A 648 -28.06 -28.40 -21.20
CA LEU A 648 -28.47 -27.03 -20.87
C LEU A 648 -29.64 -26.99 -19.87
N GLU A 649 -30.65 -27.80 -20.04
CA GLU A 649 -31.80 -27.90 -19.14
C GLU A 649 -31.37 -28.41 -17.75
N ASN A 650 -30.41 -29.32 -17.68
CA ASN A 650 -29.90 -29.83 -16.41
C ASN A 650 -28.99 -28.79 -15.73
N GLU A 651 -28.13 -28.06 -16.45
CA GLU A 651 -27.30 -27.00 -15.89
C GLU A 651 -28.13 -25.80 -15.40
N VAL A 652 -29.13 -25.37 -16.21
CA VAL A 652 -30.05 -24.29 -15.80
C VAL A 652 -30.90 -24.70 -14.59
N LYS A 653 -31.36 -25.94 -14.49
CA LYS A 653 -32.05 -26.42 -13.30
C LYS A 653 -31.14 -26.38 -12.06
N LEU A 654 -29.90 -26.80 -12.19
CA LEU A 654 -28.94 -26.82 -11.07
C LEU A 654 -28.60 -25.40 -10.60
N GLU A 655 -28.45 -24.44 -11.52
CA GLU A 655 -28.21 -23.05 -11.18
C GLU A 655 -29.44 -22.36 -10.58
N VAL A 656 -30.62 -22.62 -11.09
CA VAL A 656 -31.87 -22.09 -10.55
C VAL A 656 -32.13 -22.66 -9.14
N GLU A 657 -31.85 -23.95 -8.90
CA GLU A 657 -31.93 -24.53 -7.54
C GLU A 657 -30.92 -23.93 -6.58
N LYS A 658 -29.68 -23.67 -7.02
CA LYS A 658 -28.67 -22.97 -6.21
C LYS A 658 -29.08 -21.54 -5.89
N LEU A 659 -29.59 -20.80 -6.86
CA LEU A 659 -30.08 -19.43 -6.66
C LEU A 659 -31.32 -19.41 -5.73
N ALA A 660 -32.21 -20.38 -5.85
CA ALA A 660 -33.39 -20.50 -4.99
C ALA A 660 -33.02 -20.90 -3.56
N SER A 661 -31.97 -21.71 -3.36
CA SER A 661 -31.48 -22.06 -2.02
C SER A 661 -30.81 -20.85 -1.35
N ASN A 662 -29.98 -20.10 -2.08
CA ASN A 662 -29.33 -18.91 -1.56
C ASN A 662 -30.36 -17.79 -1.24
N LEU A 663 -31.38 -17.61 -2.07
CA LEU A 663 -32.48 -16.68 -1.79
C LEU A 663 -33.29 -17.05 -0.56
N LYS A 664 -33.49 -18.35 -0.30
CA LYS A 664 -34.14 -18.82 0.92
C LYS A 664 -33.26 -18.64 2.16
N GLU A 665 -31.95 -18.74 2.01
CA GLU A 665 -30.99 -18.52 3.10
C GLU A 665 -30.93 -17.04 3.47
N VAL A 666 -30.83 -16.16 2.50
CA VAL A 666 -30.90 -14.70 2.68
C VAL A 666 -32.24 -14.25 3.28
N GLN A 667 -33.36 -14.86 2.84
CA GLN A 667 -34.68 -14.57 3.45
C GLN A 667 -34.80 -15.08 4.89
N ARG A 668 -34.11 -16.15 5.25
CA ARG A 668 -34.03 -16.62 6.65
C ARG A 668 -33.17 -15.71 7.53
N GLU A 669 -32.05 -15.24 7.01
CA GLU A 669 -31.19 -14.28 7.72
C GLU A 669 -31.90 -12.93 7.93
N VAL A 670 -32.61 -12.42 6.95
CA VAL A 670 -33.41 -11.19 7.07
C VAL A 670 -34.61 -11.35 8.00
N SER A 671 -35.17 -12.56 8.13
CA SER A 671 -36.30 -12.83 9.03
C SER A 671 -35.89 -13.16 10.48
N SER A 672 -34.61 -13.46 10.72
CA SER A 672 -34.05 -13.77 12.04
C SER A 672 -33.37 -12.60 12.74
N ALA A 673 -33.29 -11.43 12.10
CA ALA A 673 -32.79 -10.21 12.72
C ALA A 673 -33.79 -9.75 13.82
N PRO A 674 -33.39 -9.59 15.06
CA PRO A 674 -34.29 -9.14 16.12
C PRO A 674 -34.74 -7.71 15.84
N LYS A 675 -36.06 -7.51 15.82
CA LYS A 675 -36.65 -6.18 15.87
C LYS A 675 -36.28 -5.57 17.23
N ALA A 676 -35.34 -4.66 17.24
CA ALA A 676 -35.13 -3.72 18.34
C ALA A 676 -35.41 -2.32 17.85
#